data_65800091d9a924518257b9af982eba7a
#
_entry.id   65800091d9a924518257b9af982eba7a
#
_cell.length_a   1.000
_cell.length_b   1.000
_cell.length_c   1.000
_cell.angle_alpha   90.00
_cell.angle_beta   90.00
_cell.angle_gamma   90.00
#
_symmetry.space_group_name_H-M   'P 1'
#
loop_
_entity.id
_entity.type
_entity.pdbx_description
1 polymer ?
#
loop_
_entity_poly.entity_id
_entity_poly.type
_entity_poly.pdbx_seq_one_letter_code
_entity_poly.pdbx_strand_id
1 'polypeptide(L)'
;MASNIVFTVKDDNPIGATLIGRAYIPVQEIVDGEEIDRWVEMLDEDKNPIQSSSKIHVKLQYFDVTKDRNWGGGIRSAKYPGVPYTFYPQRQGCKVSLYQDAHVPDKFIPKIPLASGEHYNPHRCWEDVFDSITNAKHFIYITGWSVYTEISLVRDSRRPKPGGDITLGELLKKKASEGVRVLILIWDDRTSVDLLKKDGLMATHDEETENYFQNTDVHCVLCPRNPDDGGSIVQDLQISTMFTHHQKIVVVDSAMPNGDSQRRRIVSYVGGIDLCDGRYDTPFHSLFRTLDTAHHDDFHQPNFTGASIQKGGPREPWHDIHSRLEGPIAWDVLFNFEQRWKKQGGKDLLVQLRELEDVIIPPSPAMFPDDHETWNVQLFRSIDGGAAFGFPETPEDAAKAGLVSGKDNIIDRSIQDAYVNAIRRAKNFIYIENQYFLGSSFSWSADDIKPEDINALHLIPKELSLKIVSKIEAGERFTVYVVVPMWPEGIPESGSVQAILDWQRRTLEMMYKDVIEALRAKGLEEDPRNYLTFFCLGNREVKKSGEYEPSEKPEPDSDYIRAQEARRFMIYVHAKMMIVDDEYIIIGSANINQRSMDGARDSEIAMGGYQPYHLATRQPARGQIHGFRLGLWYEHLGMLDDTFLHPESEECVTKVNQITDKYWDLYSSETLEHDLPGHLLRYPIGVSSEGNVTELPGTEFFPDTKARVLGAKSDYMPPILTT
;
A
#
# COMPACT_ATOMS: atom_id res chain seq x y z
N MET A 1 12.66 -29.86 6.03
CA MET A 1 13.63 -29.12 5.20
C MET A 1 13.39 -29.48 3.74
N ALA A 2 13.43 -28.50 2.84
CA ALA A 2 13.37 -28.77 1.41
C ALA A 2 14.56 -29.67 1.00
N SER A 3 14.32 -30.66 0.13
CA SER A 3 15.36 -31.57 -0.33
C SER A 3 16.10 -31.06 -1.56
N ASN A 4 15.44 -30.24 -2.39
CA ASN A 4 16.00 -29.71 -3.63
C ASN A 4 15.59 -28.26 -3.85
N ILE A 5 16.44 -27.48 -4.54
CA ILE A 5 16.05 -26.29 -5.29
C ILE A 5 15.57 -26.77 -6.66
N VAL A 6 14.44 -26.28 -7.11
CA VAL A 6 13.80 -26.65 -8.36
C VAL A 6 13.71 -25.45 -9.28
N PHE A 7 14.31 -25.55 -10.45
CA PHE A 7 14.15 -24.58 -11.53
C PHE A 7 13.10 -25.11 -12.51
N THR A 8 11.96 -24.45 -12.59
CA THR A 8 10.89 -24.82 -13.50
C THR A 8 10.98 -23.94 -14.74
N VAL A 9 11.16 -24.56 -15.89
CA VAL A 9 11.18 -23.91 -17.20
C VAL A 9 9.84 -24.15 -17.87
N LYS A 10 9.15 -23.08 -18.22
CA LYS A 10 7.84 -23.14 -18.88
C LYS A 10 7.93 -22.43 -20.21
N ASP A 11 7.18 -22.95 -21.19
CA ASP A 11 6.91 -22.24 -22.44
C ASP A 11 5.91 -21.13 -22.19
N ASP A 12 6.04 -20.09 -22.98
CA ASP A 12 5.26 -18.89 -22.83
C ASP A 12 4.13 -18.84 -23.85
N ASN A 13 2.95 -19.13 -23.38
CA ASN A 13 1.73 -19.02 -24.17
C ASN A 13 0.89 -17.82 -23.70
N PRO A 14 0.19 -17.12 -24.57
CA PRO A 14 -0.68 -16.00 -24.21
C PRO A 14 -1.72 -16.35 -23.14
N ILE A 15 -2.11 -17.60 -23.06
CA ILE A 15 -3.02 -18.14 -22.04
C ILE A 15 -2.38 -19.39 -21.42
N GLY A 16 -1.85 -19.20 -20.20
CA GLY A 16 -1.18 -20.25 -19.46
C GLY A 16 0.28 -20.48 -19.87
N ALA A 17 0.94 -21.39 -19.20
CA ALA A 17 2.33 -21.74 -19.47
C ALA A 17 2.47 -23.27 -19.50
N THR A 18 3.00 -23.80 -20.61
CA THR A 18 3.27 -25.21 -20.74
C THR A 18 4.62 -25.55 -20.09
N LEU A 19 4.66 -26.58 -19.25
CA LEU A 19 5.91 -27.03 -18.66
C LEU A 19 6.83 -27.58 -19.74
N ILE A 20 8.02 -27.01 -19.86
CA ILE A 20 9.11 -27.57 -20.68
C ILE A 20 9.85 -28.62 -19.86
N GLY A 21 10.20 -28.28 -18.60
CA GLY A 21 10.88 -29.18 -17.71
C GLY A 21 11.34 -28.57 -16.42
N ARG A 22 11.96 -29.38 -15.55
CA ARG A 22 12.49 -28.98 -14.26
C ARG A 22 13.91 -29.45 -14.07
N ALA A 23 14.77 -28.57 -13.53
CA ALA A 23 16.10 -28.92 -13.08
C ALA A 23 16.16 -28.92 -11.56
N TYR A 24 16.85 -29.86 -10.96
CA TYR A 24 16.91 -30.07 -9.52
C TYR A 24 18.35 -29.95 -9.03
N ILE A 25 18.55 -29.19 -7.96
CA ILE A 25 19.82 -29.11 -7.24
C ILE A 25 19.56 -29.50 -5.79
N PRO A 26 20.20 -30.56 -5.25
CA PRO A 26 20.06 -30.94 -3.86
C PRO A 26 20.46 -29.80 -2.91
N VAL A 27 19.65 -29.49 -1.92
CA VAL A 27 19.94 -28.44 -0.94
C VAL A 27 21.25 -28.70 -0.19
N GLN A 28 21.58 -29.97 0.03
CA GLN A 28 22.84 -30.38 0.69
C GLN A 28 24.09 -29.90 -0.05
N GLU A 29 24.02 -29.68 -1.36
CA GLU A 29 25.17 -29.23 -2.16
C GLU A 29 25.43 -27.71 -2.02
N ILE A 30 24.51 -26.95 -1.41
CA ILE A 30 24.61 -25.49 -1.34
C ILE A 30 24.61 -24.93 0.09
N VAL A 31 24.20 -25.70 1.10
CA VAL A 31 24.05 -25.19 2.49
C VAL A 31 25.38 -24.81 3.15
N ASP A 32 26.48 -25.23 2.62
CA ASP A 32 27.84 -24.82 3.05
C ASP A 32 28.22 -23.40 2.58
N GLY A 33 27.44 -22.85 1.63
CA GLY A 33 27.64 -21.50 1.06
C GLY A 33 28.61 -21.47 -0.12
N GLU A 34 29.05 -22.62 -0.65
CA GLU A 34 29.87 -22.64 -1.87
C GLU A 34 29.04 -22.30 -3.12
N GLU A 35 29.63 -21.55 -4.05
CA GLU A 35 29.00 -21.19 -5.30
C GLU A 35 28.89 -22.39 -6.24
N ILE A 36 27.69 -22.65 -6.75
CA ILE A 36 27.45 -23.58 -7.84
C ILE A 36 27.37 -22.81 -9.15
N ASP A 37 28.16 -23.20 -10.14
CA ASP A 37 28.15 -22.66 -11.51
C ASP A 37 28.27 -23.82 -12.49
N ARG A 38 27.12 -24.36 -12.97
CA ARG A 38 27.11 -25.55 -13.82
C ARG A 38 25.86 -25.68 -14.68
N TRP A 39 25.96 -26.52 -15.72
CA TRP A 39 24.83 -26.99 -16.50
C TRP A 39 24.10 -28.13 -15.77
N VAL A 40 22.77 -28.01 -15.66
CA VAL A 40 21.89 -28.99 -15.00
C VAL A 40 20.90 -29.54 -16.04
N GLU A 41 20.71 -30.87 -16.07
CA GLU A 41 19.80 -31.54 -16.97
C GLU A 41 18.35 -31.25 -16.57
N MET A 42 17.49 -31.01 -17.56
CA MET A 42 16.05 -30.80 -17.35
C MET A 42 15.31 -32.15 -17.47
N LEU A 43 14.37 -32.35 -16.56
CA LEU A 43 13.55 -33.51 -16.44
C LEU A 43 12.07 -33.15 -16.71
N ASP A 44 11.29 -34.09 -17.24
CA ASP A 44 9.85 -33.98 -17.39
C ASP A 44 9.11 -34.10 -16.03
N GLU A 45 7.77 -34.13 -16.06
CA GLU A 45 6.94 -34.28 -14.86
C GLU A 45 7.17 -35.61 -14.13
N ASP A 46 7.52 -36.66 -14.87
CA ASP A 46 7.82 -37.98 -14.34
C ASP A 46 9.28 -38.15 -13.92
N LYS A 47 10.06 -37.07 -13.96
CA LYS A 47 11.50 -37.01 -13.67
C LYS A 47 12.37 -37.82 -14.66
N ASN A 48 11.93 -37.99 -15.87
CA ASN A 48 12.75 -38.54 -16.94
C ASN A 48 13.46 -37.43 -17.72
N PRO A 49 14.64 -37.67 -18.27
CA PRO A 49 15.32 -36.72 -19.13
C PRO A 49 14.46 -36.32 -20.33
N ILE A 50 14.35 -35.02 -20.59
CA ILE A 50 13.63 -34.51 -21.77
C ILE A 50 14.37 -34.92 -23.04
N GLN A 51 13.64 -35.28 -24.09
CA GLN A 51 14.22 -35.64 -25.40
C GLN A 51 15.20 -34.54 -25.87
N SER A 52 16.37 -34.95 -26.34
CA SER A 52 17.52 -34.10 -26.73
C SER A 52 18.42 -33.58 -25.61
N SER A 53 18.36 -34.11 -24.40
CA SER A 53 19.26 -33.74 -23.28
C SER A 53 19.29 -32.22 -23.02
N SER A 54 18.10 -31.60 -22.96
CA SER A 54 17.96 -30.16 -22.64
C SER A 54 18.54 -29.86 -21.29
N LYS A 55 19.32 -28.77 -21.19
CA LYS A 55 20.00 -28.35 -19.98
C LYS A 55 19.81 -26.86 -19.75
N ILE A 56 19.81 -26.45 -18.48
CA ILE A 56 19.94 -25.03 -18.10
C ILE A 56 21.28 -24.81 -17.42
N HIS A 57 21.87 -23.65 -17.67
CA HIS A 57 23.04 -23.19 -16.93
C HIS A 57 22.57 -22.46 -15.69
N VAL A 58 23.04 -22.92 -14.53
CA VAL A 58 22.62 -22.36 -13.23
C VAL A 58 23.84 -21.89 -12.47
N LYS A 59 23.77 -20.64 -12.03
CA LYS A 59 24.71 -20.08 -11.08
C LYS A 59 23.96 -19.66 -9.83
N LEU A 60 24.31 -20.23 -8.67
CA LEU A 60 23.66 -19.90 -7.40
C LEU A 60 24.61 -20.08 -6.21
N GLN A 61 24.31 -19.36 -5.15
CA GLN A 61 25.02 -19.47 -3.88
C GLN A 61 24.04 -19.27 -2.73
N TYR A 62 24.15 -20.09 -1.69
CA TYR A 62 23.36 -19.96 -0.48
C TYR A 62 24.04 -19.04 0.54
N PHE A 63 23.26 -18.15 1.11
CA PHE A 63 23.66 -17.32 2.24
C PHE A 63 22.69 -17.53 3.39
N ASP A 64 23.19 -17.96 4.53
CA ASP A 64 22.41 -18.01 5.75
C ASP A 64 22.14 -16.58 6.24
N VAL A 65 20.91 -16.11 6.10
CA VAL A 65 20.50 -14.75 6.42
C VAL A 65 20.76 -14.40 7.90
N THR A 66 20.73 -15.38 8.79
CA THR A 66 20.97 -15.15 10.23
C THR A 66 22.45 -14.83 10.52
N LYS A 67 23.34 -15.24 9.63
CA LYS A 67 24.78 -14.91 9.68
C LYS A 67 25.12 -13.58 8.99
N ASP A 68 24.18 -12.99 8.28
CA ASP A 68 24.37 -11.65 7.72
C ASP A 68 24.45 -10.63 8.87
N ARG A 69 25.53 -9.84 8.87
CA ARG A 69 25.75 -8.75 9.83
C ARG A 69 24.61 -7.72 9.88
N ASN A 70 23.78 -7.67 8.85
CA ASN A 70 22.63 -6.77 8.77
C ASN A 70 21.36 -7.36 9.41
N TRP A 71 21.33 -8.68 9.67
CA TRP A 71 20.20 -9.34 10.30
C TRP A 71 19.98 -8.82 11.71
N GLY A 72 18.78 -8.25 11.96
CA GLY A 72 18.44 -7.67 13.26
C GLY A 72 19.28 -6.46 13.67
N GLY A 73 20.12 -5.93 12.76
CA GLY A 73 21.01 -4.79 13.05
C GLY A 73 20.32 -3.43 13.08
N GLY A 74 19.09 -3.35 12.60
CA GLY A 74 18.34 -2.10 12.44
C GLY A 74 18.90 -1.21 11.32
N ILE A 75 18.33 -0.02 11.22
CA ILE A 75 18.80 1.04 10.32
C ILE A 75 19.79 1.96 11.08
N ARG A 76 20.64 1.40 11.89
CA ARG A 76 21.43 2.10 12.92
C ARG A 76 22.58 2.98 12.41
N SER A 77 22.63 3.33 11.18
CA SER A 77 23.81 4.08 10.73
C SER A 77 23.42 5.25 9.88
N ALA A 78 23.93 6.43 10.23
CA ALA A 78 24.06 7.52 9.27
C ALA A 78 24.79 7.10 7.98
N LYS A 79 25.39 5.91 7.99
CA LYS A 79 26.07 5.26 6.87
C LYS A 79 25.25 4.14 6.21
N TYR A 80 23.96 3.96 6.58
CA TYR A 80 23.12 3.01 5.86
C TYR A 80 22.96 3.46 4.41
N PRO A 81 23.46 2.67 3.43
CA PRO A 81 23.51 3.12 2.04
C PRO A 81 22.16 3.03 1.32
N GLY A 82 21.10 2.60 2.01
CA GLY A 82 19.82 2.26 1.44
C GLY A 82 19.72 0.78 1.02
N VAL A 83 18.62 0.45 0.36
CA VAL A 83 18.37 -0.87 -0.21
C VAL A 83 19.29 -1.05 -1.44
N PRO A 84 20.09 -2.12 -1.49
CA PRO A 84 20.99 -2.35 -2.61
C PRO A 84 20.26 -2.84 -3.86
N TYR A 85 20.93 -2.75 -5.00
CA TYR A 85 20.44 -3.27 -6.29
C TYR A 85 19.07 -2.72 -6.69
N THR A 86 18.89 -1.40 -6.57
CA THR A 86 17.67 -0.66 -6.93
C THR A 86 17.97 0.40 -7.98
N PHE A 87 16.96 0.77 -8.77
CA PHE A 87 17.10 1.78 -9.83
C PHE A 87 17.44 3.16 -9.25
N TYR A 88 16.72 3.57 -8.19
CA TYR A 88 16.97 4.85 -7.52
C TYR A 88 17.91 4.66 -6.33
N PRO A 89 18.97 5.45 -6.20
CA PRO A 89 19.81 5.47 -5.01
C PRO A 89 19.12 6.20 -3.85
N GLN A 90 19.58 5.95 -2.63
CA GLN A 90 19.17 6.73 -1.47
C GLN A 90 19.63 8.18 -1.59
N ARG A 91 18.72 9.12 -1.31
CA ARG A 91 18.95 10.56 -1.27
C ARG A 91 19.10 11.02 0.17
N GLN A 92 20.01 11.94 0.43
CA GLN A 92 20.27 12.52 1.75
C GLN A 92 19.79 13.98 1.79
N GLY A 93 19.54 14.50 3.00
CA GLY A 93 19.15 15.88 3.19
C GLY A 93 17.76 16.21 2.62
N CYS A 94 16.87 15.23 2.64
CA CYS A 94 15.48 15.41 2.22
C CYS A 94 14.61 15.89 3.39
N LYS A 95 13.38 16.33 3.08
CA LYS A 95 12.33 16.57 4.05
C LYS A 95 11.12 15.74 3.72
N VAL A 96 10.49 15.16 4.74
CA VAL A 96 9.28 14.34 4.59
C VAL A 96 8.21 14.85 5.53
N SER A 97 7.00 15.06 5.01
CA SER A 97 5.80 15.20 5.82
C SER A 97 4.97 13.94 5.68
N LEU A 98 4.52 13.38 6.80
CA LEU A 98 3.72 12.17 6.86
C LEU A 98 2.25 12.56 7.08
N TYR A 99 1.34 11.93 6.36
CA TYR A 99 -0.09 12.22 6.43
C TYR A 99 -0.88 10.96 6.80
N GLN A 100 -1.72 11.09 7.82
CA GLN A 100 -2.80 10.17 8.14
C GLN A 100 -4.11 10.77 7.63
N ASP A 101 -4.81 10.05 6.77
CA ASP A 101 -6.02 10.47 6.07
C ASP A 101 -5.85 11.73 5.19
N ALA A 102 -6.92 12.12 4.51
CA ALA A 102 -6.91 13.31 3.68
C ALA A 102 -6.84 14.60 4.50
N HIS A 103 -7.42 14.59 5.71
CA HIS A 103 -7.48 15.77 6.57
C HIS A 103 -7.46 15.43 8.07
N VAL A 104 -6.72 16.20 8.85
CA VAL A 104 -6.69 16.11 10.31
C VAL A 104 -7.27 17.41 10.91
N PRO A 105 -8.44 17.36 11.57
CA PRO A 105 -9.04 18.52 12.21
C PRO A 105 -8.23 19.05 13.40
N ASP A 106 -8.35 20.35 13.68
CA ASP A 106 -7.61 21.00 14.78
C ASP A 106 -7.90 20.41 16.18
N LYS A 107 -9.06 19.76 16.36
CA LYS A 107 -9.41 19.09 17.62
C LYS A 107 -8.74 17.74 17.83
N PHE A 108 -8.12 17.18 16.80
CA PHE A 108 -7.32 15.94 16.91
C PHE A 108 -5.89 16.32 17.31
N ILE A 109 -5.62 16.32 18.62
CA ILE A 109 -4.34 16.77 19.19
C ILE A 109 -3.77 15.65 20.08
N PRO A 110 -3.07 14.67 19.49
CA PRO A 110 -2.32 13.70 20.29
C PRO A 110 -1.14 14.39 20.96
N LYS A 111 -1.06 14.29 22.30
CA LYS A 111 0.05 14.89 23.06
C LYS A 111 1.24 13.94 23.10
N ILE A 112 1.94 13.81 21.97
CA ILE A 112 3.07 12.89 21.80
C ILE A 112 4.37 13.69 21.86
N PRO A 113 5.21 13.52 22.92
CA PRO A 113 6.50 14.19 22.99
C PRO A 113 7.52 13.55 22.03
N LEU A 114 8.29 14.37 21.34
CA LEU A 114 9.40 13.97 20.48
C LEU A 114 10.74 14.20 21.18
N ALA A 115 11.80 13.56 20.69
CA ALA A 115 13.15 13.75 21.20
C ALA A 115 13.71 15.16 21.03
N SER A 116 13.15 15.94 20.07
CA SER A 116 13.46 17.36 19.89
C SER A 116 12.98 18.26 21.06
N GLY A 117 12.13 17.75 21.94
CA GLY A 117 11.44 18.52 22.98
C GLY A 117 10.12 19.15 22.51
N GLU A 118 9.79 19.02 21.24
CA GLU A 118 8.51 19.41 20.67
C GLU A 118 7.47 18.30 20.79
N HIS A 119 6.21 18.62 20.49
CA HIS A 119 5.16 17.62 20.34
C HIS A 119 4.92 17.32 18.86
N TYR A 120 4.61 16.05 18.56
CA TYR A 120 4.20 15.64 17.22
C TYR A 120 2.96 16.43 16.79
N ASN A 121 3.01 16.99 15.58
CA ASN A 121 1.93 17.77 14.99
C ASN A 121 1.50 17.10 13.67
N PRO A 122 0.30 16.53 13.59
CA PRO A 122 -0.21 15.94 12.35
C PRO A 122 -0.34 16.98 11.23
N HIS A 123 0.06 16.58 10.01
CA HIS A 123 -0.11 17.39 8.80
C HIS A 123 -1.47 17.13 8.13
N ARG A 124 -1.86 17.96 7.14
CA ARG A 124 -3.15 17.93 6.44
C ARG A 124 -2.93 17.75 4.95
N CYS A 125 -3.10 16.52 4.46
CA CYS A 125 -2.72 16.14 3.10
C CYS A 125 -3.39 16.99 2.03
N TRP A 126 -4.71 17.02 2.00
CA TRP A 126 -5.43 17.71 0.92
C TRP A 126 -5.33 19.25 1.01
N GLU A 127 -5.19 19.81 2.20
CA GLU A 127 -4.87 21.24 2.33
C GLU A 127 -3.48 21.57 1.76
N ASP A 128 -2.47 20.74 2.05
CA ASP A 128 -1.10 20.93 1.55
C ASP A 128 -1.02 20.71 0.03
N VAL A 129 -1.78 19.76 -0.52
CA VAL A 129 -1.91 19.56 -1.98
C VAL A 129 -2.58 20.76 -2.63
N PHE A 130 -3.68 21.27 -2.05
CA PHE A 130 -4.35 22.49 -2.52
C PHE A 130 -3.39 23.70 -2.55
N ASP A 131 -2.66 23.92 -1.47
CA ASP A 131 -1.67 25.02 -1.39
C ASP A 131 -0.56 24.85 -2.42
N SER A 132 -0.07 23.62 -2.61
CA SER A 132 0.98 23.33 -3.59
C SER A 132 0.52 23.57 -5.02
N ILE A 133 -0.68 23.12 -5.39
CA ILE A 133 -1.27 23.36 -6.72
C ILE A 133 -1.52 24.86 -6.93
N THR A 134 -2.14 25.54 -5.94
CA THR A 134 -2.45 26.97 -6.03
C THR A 134 -1.20 27.83 -6.22
N ASN A 135 -0.09 27.48 -5.55
CA ASN A 135 1.16 28.23 -5.58
C ASN A 135 2.13 27.80 -6.70
N ALA A 136 1.82 26.75 -7.49
CA ALA A 136 2.62 26.37 -8.65
C ALA A 136 2.63 27.47 -9.70
N LYS A 137 3.78 27.68 -10.36
CA LYS A 137 3.98 28.72 -11.39
C LYS A 137 4.42 28.16 -12.73
N HIS A 138 5.02 26.98 -12.78
CA HIS A 138 5.59 26.42 -14.00
C HIS A 138 4.92 25.12 -14.41
N PHE A 139 4.71 24.19 -13.48
CA PHE A 139 4.07 22.92 -13.81
C PHE A 139 3.34 22.26 -12.65
N ILE A 140 2.36 21.46 -12.99
CA ILE A 140 1.60 20.55 -12.11
C ILE A 140 1.48 19.22 -12.85
N TYR A 141 2.06 18.16 -12.32
CA TYR A 141 2.02 16.82 -12.89
C TYR A 141 1.31 15.87 -11.91
N ILE A 142 0.30 15.17 -12.41
CA ILE A 142 -0.55 14.29 -11.59
C ILE A 142 -0.60 12.90 -12.21
N THR A 143 -0.48 11.85 -11.40
CA THR A 143 -0.88 10.49 -11.78
C THR A 143 -1.89 9.96 -10.77
N GLY A 144 -2.84 9.14 -11.22
CA GLY A 144 -3.80 8.46 -10.38
C GLY A 144 -4.30 7.16 -11.00
N TRP A 145 -4.77 6.27 -10.16
CA TRP A 145 -5.66 5.20 -10.57
C TRP A 145 -7.01 5.78 -10.97
N SER A 146 -7.46 6.78 -10.20
CA SER A 146 -8.60 7.64 -10.49
C SER A 146 -8.29 9.07 -10.11
N VAL A 147 -8.76 10.03 -10.92
CA VAL A 147 -8.76 11.47 -10.62
C VAL A 147 -10.14 12.00 -10.97
N TYR A 148 -10.82 12.67 -10.04
CA TYR A 148 -12.16 13.15 -10.25
C TYR A 148 -12.26 14.67 -10.12
N THR A 149 -12.81 15.31 -11.14
CA THR A 149 -12.82 16.77 -11.29
C THR A 149 -13.74 17.51 -10.34
N GLU A 150 -14.79 16.84 -9.85
CA GLU A 150 -15.84 17.44 -9.02
C GLU A 150 -15.52 17.47 -7.52
N ILE A 151 -14.40 16.86 -7.10
CA ILE A 151 -14.01 16.90 -5.67
C ILE A 151 -13.54 18.28 -5.24
N SER A 152 -13.78 18.63 -3.97
CA SER A 152 -13.20 19.78 -3.30
C SER A 152 -12.12 19.33 -2.31
N LEU A 153 -10.93 19.95 -2.37
CA LEU A 153 -9.80 19.60 -1.50
C LEU A 153 -9.90 20.22 -0.11
N VAL A 154 -10.57 21.39 0.03
CA VAL A 154 -10.74 22.12 1.27
C VAL A 154 -12.18 21.99 1.74
N ARG A 155 -12.43 21.26 2.83
CA ARG A 155 -13.79 20.97 3.31
C ARG A 155 -14.02 21.31 4.79
N ASP A 156 -12.99 21.60 5.57
CA ASP A 156 -13.16 22.04 6.96
C ASP A 156 -13.55 23.52 7.00
N SER A 157 -14.81 23.79 7.31
CA SER A 157 -15.36 25.16 7.38
C SER A 157 -14.68 26.04 8.41
N ARG A 158 -13.97 25.46 9.37
CA ARG A 158 -13.19 26.21 10.38
C ARG A 158 -11.81 26.61 9.89
N ARG A 159 -11.40 26.06 8.74
CA ARG A 159 -10.09 26.28 8.10
C ARG A 159 -10.28 26.72 6.64
N PRO A 160 -11.06 27.79 6.37
CA PRO A 160 -11.27 28.23 5.00
C PRO A 160 -9.95 28.70 4.39
N LYS A 161 -9.78 28.43 3.10
CA LYS A 161 -8.64 28.92 2.30
C LYS A 161 -9.14 29.83 1.18
N PRO A 162 -8.42 30.92 0.83
CA PRO A 162 -8.76 31.72 -0.32
C PRO A 162 -8.86 30.88 -1.59
N GLY A 163 -10.01 30.90 -2.26
CA GLY A 163 -10.27 30.09 -3.44
C GLY A 163 -10.38 28.57 -3.18
N GLY A 164 -10.60 28.15 -1.94
CA GLY A 164 -10.74 26.74 -1.58
C GLY A 164 -12.14 26.16 -1.78
N ASP A 165 -13.08 26.98 -2.23
CA ASP A 165 -14.47 26.65 -2.53
C ASP A 165 -14.71 26.09 -3.95
N ILE A 166 -13.64 26.01 -4.77
CA ILE A 166 -13.71 25.47 -6.12
C ILE A 166 -13.37 23.99 -6.18
N THR A 167 -13.81 23.33 -7.23
CA THR A 167 -13.49 21.92 -7.49
C THR A 167 -12.05 21.74 -7.97
N LEU A 168 -11.53 20.52 -7.91
CA LEU A 168 -10.21 20.18 -8.44
C LEU A 168 -10.10 20.52 -9.94
N GLY A 169 -11.14 20.18 -10.71
CA GLY A 169 -11.18 20.48 -12.14
C GLY A 169 -11.10 21.98 -12.43
N GLU A 170 -11.85 22.80 -11.72
CA GLU A 170 -11.81 24.26 -11.84
C GLU A 170 -10.44 24.82 -11.43
N LEU A 171 -9.85 24.32 -10.35
CA LEU A 171 -8.52 24.72 -9.90
C LEU A 171 -7.46 24.45 -10.97
N LEU A 172 -7.46 23.26 -11.56
CA LEU A 172 -6.48 22.89 -12.60
C LEU A 172 -6.67 23.70 -13.90
N LYS A 173 -7.91 23.93 -14.35
CA LYS A 173 -8.20 24.83 -15.49
C LYS A 173 -7.71 26.25 -15.23
N LYS A 174 -7.95 26.76 -14.03
CA LYS A 174 -7.47 28.09 -13.62
C LYS A 174 -5.94 28.16 -13.70
N LYS A 175 -5.22 27.18 -13.14
CA LYS A 175 -3.75 27.14 -13.19
C LYS A 175 -3.22 27.06 -14.62
N ALA A 176 -3.84 26.24 -15.47
CA ALA A 176 -3.48 26.15 -16.88
C ALA A 176 -3.69 27.50 -17.60
N SER A 177 -4.78 28.21 -17.34
CA SER A 177 -5.04 29.56 -17.90
C SER A 177 -4.06 30.62 -17.39
N GLU A 178 -3.42 30.40 -16.25
CA GLU A 178 -2.31 31.26 -15.72
C GLU A 178 -0.96 30.95 -16.40
N GLY A 179 -0.92 30.00 -17.33
CA GLY A 179 0.29 29.56 -18.05
C GLY A 179 1.08 28.44 -17.37
N VAL A 180 0.52 27.80 -16.35
CA VAL A 180 1.12 26.64 -15.70
C VAL A 180 0.88 25.40 -16.56
N ARG A 181 1.92 24.61 -16.82
CA ARG A 181 1.80 23.35 -17.57
C ARG A 181 1.15 22.29 -16.68
N VAL A 182 -0.07 21.86 -17.01
CA VAL A 182 -0.81 20.83 -16.26
C VAL A 182 -0.88 19.55 -17.08
N LEU A 183 -0.26 18.49 -16.56
CA LEU A 183 -0.23 17.16 -17.17
C LEU A 183 -0.80 16.11 -16.21
N ILE A 184 -1.72 15.28 -16.73
CA ILE A 184 -2.40 14.25 -15.94
C ILE A 184 -2.31 12.91 -16.66
N LEU A 185 -1.88 11.86 -15.95
CA LEU A 185 -1.91 10.47 -16.37
C LEU A 185 -2.90 9.70 -15.51
N ILE A 186 -3.97 9.19 -16.08
CA ILE A 186 -4.98 8.37 -15.40
C ILE A 186 -4.95 6.97 -15.98
N TRP A 187 -5.17 5.96 -15.16
CA TRP A 187 -5.36 4.60 -15.66
C TRP A 187 -6.62 4.54 -16.54
N ASP A 188 -6.47 3.93 -17.71
CA ASP A 188 -7.56 3.69 -18.66
C ASP A 188 -8.33 2.42 -18.24
N ASP A 189 -9.50 2.61 -17.62
CA ASP A 189 -10.44 1.51 -17.36
C ASP A 189 -11.28 1.24 -18.61
N ARG A 190 -10.76 0.39 -19.50
CA ARG A 190 -11.43 0.02 -20.76
C ARG A 190 -12.81 -0.63 -20.59
N THR A 191 -13.28 -0.83 -19.36
CA THR A 191 -14.67 -1.22 -19.08
C THR A 191 -15.61 -0.01 -18.98
N SER A 192 -15.08 1.20 -18.89
CA SER A 192 -15.79 2.47 -18.99
C SER A 192 -16.19 2.72 -20.44
N VAL A 193 -17.21 2.06 -20.95
CA VAL A 193 -17.72 2.31 -22.32
C VAL A 193 -19.13 2.88 -22.17
N ASP A 194 -19.39 4.02 -22.79
CA ASP A 194 -20.67 4.75 -22.80
C ASP A 194 -21.92 3.88 -23.05
N LEU A 195 -21.75 2.72 -23.66
CA LEU A 195 -22.81 1.76 -24.00
C LEU A 195 -23.17 0.74 -22.90
N LEU A 196 -22.33 0.53 -21.88
CA LEU A 196 -22.52 -0.54 -20.91
C LEU A 196 -22.65 -0.06 -19.46
N LYS A 197 -21.82 0.88 -19.02
CA LYS A 197 -21.90 1.61 -17.75
C LYS A 197 -21.09 2.90 -17.89
N LYS A 198 -21.70 4.02 -17.57
CA LYS A 198 -21.06 5.35 -17.67
C LYS A 198 -19.77 5.49 -16.87
N ASP A 199 -19.64 4.73 -15.79
CA ASP A 199 -18.50 4.82 -14.86
C ASP A 199 -17.61 3.57 -14.89
N GLY A 200 -17.75 2.68 -15.87
CA GLY A 200 -17.00 1.43 -15.94
C GLY A 200 -17.36 0.41 -14.86
N LEU A 201 -16.64 -0.72 -14.85
CA LEU A 201 -16.82 -1.75 -13.83
C LEU A 201 -16.21 -1.31 -12.48
N MET A 202 -15.14 -0.49 -12.53
CA MET A 202 -14.36 -0.03 -11.39
C MET A 202 -14.70 1.39 -10.92
N ALA A 203 -15.61 2.09 -11.61
CA ALA A 203 -16.04 3.46 -11.31
C ALA A 203 -14.88 4.46 -11.15
N THR A 204 -13.98 4.51 -12.14
CA THR A 204 -12.73 5.28 -12.07
C THR A 204 -12.83 6.73 -12.51
N HIS A 205 -13.95 7.18 -13.08
CA HIS A 205 -14.15 8.51 -13.67
C HIS A 205 -13.12 8.90 -14.77
N ASP A 206 -12.42 7.95 -15.36
CA ASP A 206 -11.32 8.18 -16.30
C ASP A 206 -11.77 8.94 -17.57
N GLU A 207 -12.74 8.42 -18.31
CA GLU A 207 -13.31 9.07 -19.51
C GLU A 207 -13.99 10.41 -19.15
N GLU A 208 -14.70 10.48 -18.03
CA GLU A 208 -15.37 11.68 -17.56
C GLU A 208 -14.35 12.81 -17.31
N THR A 209 -13.23 12.49 -16.66
CA THR A 209 -12.16 13.45 -16.39
C THR A 209 -11.42 13.88 -17.66
N GLU A 210 -11.13 12.95 -18.57
CA GLU A 210 -10.54 13.30 -19.87
C GLU A 210 -11.47 14.23 -20.64
N ASN A 211 -12.76 13.90 -20.75
CA ASN A 211 -13.76 14.71 -21.43
C ASN A 211 -13.92 16.11 -20.81
N TYR A 212 -13.85 16.22 -19.47
CA TYR A 212 -13.92 17.51 -18.79
C TYR A 212 -12.80 18.48 -19.20
N PHE A 213 -11.60 17.95 -19.48
CA PHE A 213 -10.45 18.76 -19.87
C PHE A 213 -10.30 18.95 -21.39
N GLN A 214 -11.16 18.33 -22.22
CA GLN A 214 -11.13 18.55 -23.66
C GLN A 214 -11.28 20.05 -24.01
N ASN A 215 -10.51 20.50 -25.00
CA ASN A 215 -10.46 21.90 -25.42
C ASN A 215 -10.03 22.90 -24.34
N THR A 216 -9.26 22.46 -23.35
CA THR A 216 -8.60 23.31 -22.34
C THR A 216 -7.07 23.18 -22.47
N ASP A 217 -6.34 24.00 -21.70
CA ASP A 217 -4.87 23.91 -21.63
C ASP A 217 -4.39 22.84 -20.61
N VAL A 218 -5.28 22.05 -20.03
CA VAL A 218 -4.96 20.87 -19.21
C VAL A 218 -4.85 19.66 -20.13
N HIS A 219 -3.74 18.95 -20.06
CA HIS A 219 -3.50 17.75 -20.85
C HIS A 219 -3.71 16.51 -20.00
N CYS A 220 -4.83 15.84 -20.19
CA CYS A 220 -5.20 14.58 -19.55
C CYS A 220 -5.03 13.43 -20.54
N VAL A 221 -4.35 12.36 -20.14
CA VAL A 221 -4.08 11.19 -20.98
C VAL A 221 -4.51 9.93 -20.22
N LEU A 222 -5.36 9.14 -20.86
CA LEU A 222 -5.74 7.81 -20.39
C LEU A 222 -4.63 6.81 -20.75
N CYS A 223 -4.22 6.03 -19.76
CA CYS A 223 -3.06 5.17 -19.84
C CYS A 223 -3.47 3.71 -19.69
N PRO A 224 -3.54 2.91 -20.76
CA PRO A 224 -3.72 1.47 -20.65
C PRO A 224 -2.46 0.84 -20.01
N ARG A 225 -2.64 -0.13 -19.11
CA ARG A 225 -1.49 -0.78 -18.45
C ARG A 225 -0.76 -1.77 -19.35
N ASN A 226 -1.47 -2.40 -20.25
CA ASN A 226 -0.89 -3.29 -21.26
C ASN A 226 -1.22 -2.72 -22.65
N PRO A 227 -0.37 -1.87 -23.22
CA PRO A 227 -0.54 -1.41 -24.59
C PRO A 227 -0.18 -2.54 -25.56
N ASP A 228 -1.09 -2.79 -26.49
CA ASP A 228 -1.04 -3.51 -27.75
C ASP A 228 0.23 -4.33 -28.08
N ASP A 229 0.15 -5.62 -27.89
CA ASP A 229 0.87 -6.61 -28.70
C ASP A 229 -0.14 -7.54 -29.41
N GLY A 230 -0.88 -6.97 -30.40
CA GLY A 230 -1.48 -7.73 -31.51
C GLY A 230 -2.38 -8.94 -31.19
N GLY A 231 -3.04 -8.98 -30.02
CA GLY A 231 -3.97 -10.02 -29.63
C GLY A 231 -5.38 -9.84 -30.22
N SER A 232 -6.26 -10.83 -30.08
CA SER A 232 -7.65 -10.72 -30.50
C SER A 232 -8.43 -9.78 -29.56
N ILE A 233 -9.40 -9.04 -30.05
CA ILE A 233 -10.23 -8.06 -29.30
C ILE A 233 -10.80 -8.64 -27.99
N VAL A 234 -11.06 -9.95 -27.91
CA VAL A 234 -11.58 -10.61 -26.69
C VAL A 234 -10.46 -10.86 -25.68
N GLN A 235 -9.25 -11.16 -26.13
CA GLN A 235 -8.06 -11.32 -25.29
C GLN A 235 -7.60 -9.95 -24.73
N ASP A 236 -7.59 -8.94 -25.56
CA ASP A 236 -7.18 -7.57 -25.17
C ASP A 236 -8.12 -6.99 -24.12
N LEU A 237 -9.41 -7.26 -24.18
CA LEU A 237 -10.39 -6.81 -23.18
C LEU A 237 -10.17 -7.52 -21.84
N GLN A 238 -9.85 -8.83 -21.82
CA GLN A 238 -9.54 -9.55 -20.58
C GLN A 238 -8.21 -9.09 -19.98
N ILE A 239 -7.18 -8.87 -20.77
CA ILE A 239 -5.86 -8.44 -20.31
C ILE A 239 -5.89 -6.98 -19.85
N SER A 240 -6.61 -6.10 -20.53
CA SER A 240 -6.71 -4.67 -20.17
C SER A 240 -7.46 -4.42 -18.86
N THR A 241 -8.33 -5.35 -18.44
CA THR A 241 -9.00 -5.32 -17.13
C THR A 241 -8.18 -5.99 -16.02
N MET A 242 -7.07 -6.65 -16.37
CA MET A 242 -6.28 -7.41 -15.39
C MET A 242 -5.33 -6.54 -14.58
N PHE A 243 -4.68 -5.54 -15.19
CA PHE A 243 -3.63 -4.76 -14.55
C PHE A 243 -3.91 -3.26 -14.61
N THR A 244 -3.41 -2.53 -13.61
CA THR A 244 -3.71 -1.11 -13.44
C THR A 244 -2.44 -0.25 -13.33
N HIS A 245 -2.57 1.02 -13.66
CA HIS A 245 -1.64 2.04 -13.21
C HIS A 245 -2.09 2.55 -11.86
N HIS A 246 -1.39 2.18 -10.79
CA HIS A 246 -1.84 2.41 -9.44
C HIS A 246 -1.02 3.46 -8.68
N GLN A 247 -0.03 4.08 -9.31
CA GLN A 247 0.76 5.17 -8.71
C GLN A 247 -0.12 6.41 -8.46
N LYS A 248 -0.01 7.01 -7.27
CA LYS A 248 -0.68 8.24 -6.88
C LYS A 248 0.40 9.29 -6.59
N ILE A 249 0.53 10.23 -7.51
CA ILE A 249 1.61 11.21 -7.50
C ILE A 249 1.05 12.60 -7.79
N VAL A 250 1.56 13.59 -7.08
CA VAL A 250 1.48 15.00 -7.46
C VAL A 250 2.89 15.57 -7.43
N VAL A 251 3.34 16.22 -8.50
CA VAL A 251 4.63 16.92 -8.56
C VAL A 251 4.39 18.35 -9.01
N VAL A 252 4.92 19.30 -8.27
CA VAL A 252 4.78 20.73 -8.56
C VAL A 252 6.11 21.47 -8.34
N ASP A 253 6.26 22.62 -8.97
CA ASP A 253 7.21 23.61 -8.54
C ASP A 253 6.65 24.43 -7.36
N SER A 254 7.46 24.73 -6.37
CA SER A 254 7.04 25.40 -5.14
C SER A 254 8.04 26.50 -4.73
N ALA A 255 7.56 27.46 -3.94
CA ALA A 255 8.42 28.50 -3.36
C ALA A 255 9.50 27.92 -2.45
N MET A 256 10.62 28.62 -2.32
CA MET A 256 11.68 28.25 -1.39
C MET A 256 11.23 28.43 0.06
N PRO A 257 11.66 27.53 0.98
CA PRO A 257 11.26 27.59 2.39
C PRO A 257 11.85 28.83 3.13
N ASN A 258 12.94 29.38 2.63
CA ASN A 258 13.61 30.57 3.19
C ASN A 258 13.01 31.92 2.75
N GLY A 259 11.89 31.89 2.00
CA GLY A 259 11.22 33.10 1.52
C GLY A 259 11.85 33.74 0.29
N ASP A 260 12.83 33.12 -0.36
CA ASP A 260 13.36 33.58 -1.66
C ASP A 260 12.23 33.54 -2.70
N SER A 261 11.81 34.71 -3.15
CA SER A 261 10.70 34.85 -4.09
C SER A 261 11.05 34.59 -5.55
N GLN A 262 12.34 34.54 -5.89
CA GLN A 262 12.83 34.39 -7.26
C GLN A 262 13.13 32.92 -7.59
N ARG A 263 13.55 32.15 -6.61
CA ARG A 263 13.89 30.74 -6.79
C ARG A 263 12.75 29.83 -6.34
N ARG A 264 12.71 28.66 -6.99
CA ARG A 264 11.70 27.63 -6.72
C ARG A 264 12.36 26.27 -6.59
N ARG A 265 11.66 25.35 -5.94
CA ARG A 265 12.07 23.93 -5.76
C ARG A 265 10.99 22.99 -6.26
N ILE A 266 11.34 21.72 -6.40
CA ILE A 266 10.39 20.65 -6.67
C ILE A 266 9.84 20.10 -5.35
N VAL A 267 8.52 19.89 -5.31
CA VAL A 267 7.80 19.19 -4.23
C VAL A 267 7.00 18.07 -4.86
N SER A 268 7.02 16.90 -4.23
CA SER A 268 6.31 15.72 -4.71
C SER A 268 5.49 15.08 -3.60
N TYR A 269 4.37 14.44 -3.97
CA TYR A 269 3.50 13.68 -3.09
C TYR A 269 3.44 12.24 -3.60
N VAL A 270 3.53 11.27 -2.67
CA VAL A 270 3.48 9.83 -2.94
C VAL A 270 2.77 9.12 -1.79
N GLY A 271 1.85 8.22 -2.12
CA GLY A 271 1.16 7.42 -1.09
C GLY A 271 -0.05 6.67 -1.64
N GLY A 272 -1.02 6.39 -0.78
CA GLY A 272 -2.22 5.63 -1.11
C GLY A 272 -3.41 6.46 -1.59
N ILE A 273 -3.42 7.79 -1.35
CA ILE A 273 -4.60 8.64 -1.58
C ILE A 273 -4.65 9.13 -3.02
N ASP A 274 -5.67 8.72 -3.78
CA ASP A 274 -6.03 9.34 -5.05
C ASP A 274 -6.77 10.67 -4.85
N LEU A 275 -6.69 11.56 -5.83
CA LEU A 275 -7.51 12.78 -5.89
C LEU A 275 -8.89 12.46 -6.51
N CYS A 276 -9.68 11.70 -5.76
CA CYS A 276 -10.93 11.12 -6.22
C CYS A 276 -11.99 11.20 -5.13
N ASP A 277 -13.26 11.00 -5.50
CA ASP A 277 -14.38 10.87 -4.56
C ASP A 277 -14.22 9.66 -3.62
N GLY A 278 -14.90 9.70 -2.50
CA GLY A 278 -14.84 8.65 -1.48
C GLY A 278 -13.52 8.59 -0.68
N ARG A 279 -12.51 9.44 -0.99
CA ARG A 279 -11.17 9.40 -0.36
C ARG A 279 -11.00 10.41 0.77
N TYR A 280 -11.82 11.46 0.81
CA TYR A 280 -11.75 12.42 1.90
C TYR A 280 -12.24 11.80 3.20
N ASP A 281 -11.41 11.79 4.22
CA ASP A 281 -11.80 11.43 5.58
C ASP A 281 -10.91 12.11 6.61
N THR A 282 -11.27 11.92 7.87
CA THR A 282 -10.56 12.41 9.04
C THR A 282 -10.40 11.29 10.05
N PRO A 283 -9.50 11.39 11.05
CA PRO A 283 -9.32 10.38 12.11
C PRO A 283 -10.59 10.02 12.92
N PHE A 284 -11.69 10.75 12.73
CA PHE A 284 -12.97 10.44 13.37
C PHE A 284 -13.81 9.43 12.59
N HIS A 285 -13.57 9.24 11.31
CA HIS A 285 -14.23 8.25 10.45
C HIS A 285 -15.74 8.17 10.64
N SER A 286 -16.41 9.33 10.64
CA SER A 286 -17.86 9.42 10.92
C SER A 286 -18.69 8.70 9.86
N LEU A 287 -19.69 7.94 10.29
CA LEU A 287 -20.58 7.18 9.43
C LEU A 287 -21.80 7.99 8.97
N PHE A 288 -22.34 8.86 9.85
CA PHE A 288 -23.60 9.56 9.68
C PHE A 288 -23.51 11.06 9.87
N ARG A 289 -22.60 11.53 10.72
CA ARG A 289 -22.56 12.91 11.26
C ARG A 289 -21.98 13.93 10.31
N THR A 290 -21.51 13.53 9.14
CA THR A 290 -20.91 14.40 8.12
C THR A 290 -21.66 14.36 6.80
N LEU A 291 -22.83 13.69 6.76
CA LEU A 291 -23.64 13.52 5.55
C LEU A 291 -24.36 14.81 5.12
N ASP A 292 -24.49 15.79 6.00
CA ASP A 292 -25.01 17.13 5.71
C ASP A 292 -23.90 18.18 5.51
N THR A 293 -22.62 17.79 5.59
CA THR A 293 -21.47 18.69 5.51
C THR A 293 -20.40 18.13 4.54
N ALA A 294 -19.28 17.67 5.06
CA ALA A 294 -18.09 17.30 4.27
C ALA A 294 -18.33 16.13 3.29
N HIS A 295 -19.32 15.29 3.52
CA HIS A 295 -19.63 14.12 2.70
C HIS A 295 -21.03 14.17 2.04
N HIS A 296 -21.67 15.35 2.00
CA HIS A 296 -22.98 15.49 1.35
C HIS A 296 -22.89 15.24 -0.17
N ASP A 297 -21.93 15.90 -0.81
CA ASP A 297 -21.71 15.81 -2.26
C ASP A 297 -20.66 14.71 -2.63
N ASP A 298 -20.18 13.98 -1.63
CA ASP A 298 -19.21 12.90 -1.78
C ASP A 298 -19.62 11.70 -0.90
N PHE A 299 -20.86 11.23 -1.11
CA PHE A 299 -21.36 10.04 -0.44
C PHE A 299 -20.83 8.78 -1.13
N HIS A 300 -19.96 8.05 -0.46
CA HIS A 300 -19.36 6.82 -0.96
C HIS A 300 -19.79 5.61 -0.15
N GLN A 301 -20.43 4.62 -0.80
CA GLN A 301 -20.82 3.33 -0.21
C GLN A 301 -20.96 2.25 -1.30
N PRO A 302 -19.84 1.71 -1.80
CA PRO A 302 -19.86 0.74 -2.90
C PRO A 302 -20.27 -0.68 -2.48
N ASN A 303 -20.35 -0.95 -1.17
CA ASN A 303 -20.63 -2.30 -0.65
C ASN A 303 -22.09 -2.69 -0.75
N PHE A 304 -23.00 -1.72 -0.89
CA PHE A 304 -24.43 -1.96 -0.97
C PHE A 304 -25.00 -1.54 -2.32
N THR A 305 -25.61 -2.45 -3.04
CA THR A 305 -26.23 -2.16 -4.33
C THR A 305 -27.31 -1.09 -4.17
N GLY A 306 -27.22 -0.02 -4.96
CA GLY A 306 -28.16 1.09 -4.95
C GLY A 306 -28.09 1.98 -3.70
N ALA A 307 -26.94 2.01 -3.03
CA ALA A 307 -26.67 2.97 -1.96
C ALA A 307 -26.67 4.40 -2.49
N SER A 308 -27.23 5.33 -1.73
CA SER A 308 -27.29 6.75 -2.08
C SER A 308 -27.46 7.62 -0.84
N ILE A 309 -27.09 8.89 -0.95
CA ILE A 309 -27.30 9.88 0.11
C ILE A 309 -28.78 10.00 0.49
N GLN A 310 -29.72 9.85 -0.47
CA GLN A 310 -31.16 9.91 -0.24
C GLN A 310 -31.63 8.79 0.68
N LYS A 311 -30.98 7.62 0.66
CA LYS A 311 -31.24 6.48 1.55
C LYS A 311 -30.49 6.58 2.88
N GLY A 312 -29.55 7.51 3.00
CA GLY A 312 -28.78 7.79 4.21
C GLY A 312 -27.58 6.87 4.41
N GLY A 313 -26.91 7.04 5.55
CA GLY A 313 -25.75 6.23 5.90
C GLY A 313 -26.05 4.77 6.26
N PRO A 314 -25.00 4.02 6.62
CA PRO A 314 -23.64 4.52 6.80
C PRO A 314 -22.93 4.80 5.46
N ARG A 315 -22.10 5.82 5.39
CA ARG A 315 -21.07 5.91 4.34
C ARG A 315 -19.96 4.91 4.60
N GLU A 316 -19.11 4.64 3.63
CA GLU A 316 -17.85 3.92 3.84
C GLU A 316 -16.74 4.93 4.21
N PRO A 317 -16.24 4.94 5.45
CA PRO A 317 -15.05 5.71 5.82
C PRO A 317 -13.80 5.16 5.14
N TRP A 318 -12.81 6.05 4.92
CA TRP A 318 -11.58 5.75 4.20
C TRP A 318 -10.35 6.10 5.02
N HIS A 319 -9.59 5.10 5.44
CA HIS A 319 -8.31 5.29 6.14
C HIS A 319 -7.15 5.07 5.19
N ASP A 320 -6.32 6.09 5.02
CA ASP A 320 -5.20 6.04 4.08
C ASP A 320 -3.99 6.85 4.56
N ILE A 321 -2.85 6.60 3.96
CA ILE A 321 -1.58 7.22 4.32
C ILE A 321 -0.90 7.78 3.08
N HIS A 322 -0.34 8.98 3.22
CA HIS A 322 0.35 9.68 2.15
C HIS A 322 1.62 10.37 2.66
N SER A 323 2.47 10.83 1.76
CA SER A 323 3.69 11.58 2.09
C SER A 323 3.93 12.75 1.14
N ARG A 324 4.55 13.80 1.64
CA ARG A 324 5.12 14.90 0.87
C ARG A 324 6.63 14.82 0.97
N LEU A 325 7.29 14.93 -0.17
CA LEU A 325 8.73 14.74 -0.34
C LEU A 325 9.34 16.03 -0.90
N GLU A 326 10.41 16.50 -0.25
CA GLU A 326 11.13 17.71 -0.64
C GLU A 326 12.65 17.44 -0.65
N GLY A 327 13.40 18.20 -1.43
CA GLY A 327 14.82 17.98 -1.64
C GLY A 327 15.12 16.99 -2.78
N PRO A 328 16.27 16.32 -2.76
CA PRO A 328 16.71 15.45 -3.85
C PRO A 328 15.72 14.36 -4.24
N ILE A 329 15.00 13.80 -3.28
CA ILE A 329 14.02 12.73 -3.52
C ILE A 329 12.85 13.18 -4.40
N ALA A 330 12.43 14.45 -4.32
CA ALA A 330 11.34 14.97 -5.13
C ALA A 330 11.66 14.93 -6.63
N TRP A 331 12.93 15.03 -6.99
CA TRP A 331 13.41 14.90 -8.37
C TRP A 331 13.31 13.45 -8.90
N ASP A 332 13.50 12.45 -8.05
CA ASP A 332 13.34 11.05 -8.46
C ASP A 332 11.86 10.76 -8.79
N VAL A 333 10.92 11.34 -8.03
CA VAL A 333 9.48 11.24 -8.33
C VAL A 333 9.14 11.95 -9.64
N LEU A 334 9.69 13.15 -9.87
CA LEU A 334 9.53 13.87 -11.14
C LEU A 334 10.07 13.05 -12.30
N PHE A 335 11.26 12.45 -12.15
CA PHE A 335 11.85 11.61 -13.19
C PHE A 335 10.99 10.38 -13.51
N ASN A 336 10.39 9.74 -12.48
CA ASN A 336 9.43 8.66 -12.68
C ASN A 336 8.20 9.12 -13.50
N PHE A 337 7.65 10.30 -13.18
CA PHE A 337 6.54 10.86 -13.97
C PHE A 337 6.95 11.07 -15.42
N GLU A 338 8.12 11.68 -15.66
CA GLU A 338 8.63 11.94 -17.03
C GLU A 338 8.86 10.65 -17.82
N GLN A 339 9.36 9.57 -17.20
CA GLN A 339 9.51 8.27 -17.85
C GLN A 339 8.15 7.70 -18.28
N ARG A 340 7.13 7.83 -17.44
CA ARG A 340 5.78 7.40 -17.78
C ARG A 340 5.15 8.28 -18.85
N TRP A 341 5.28 9.60 -18.73
CA TRP A 341 4.75 10.54 -19.71
C TRP A 341 5.35 10.31 -21.10
N LYS A 342 6.66 10.14 -21.19
CA LYS A 342 7.35 9.83 -22.45
C LYS A 342 6.92 8.53 -23.09
N LYS A 343 6.44 7.59 -22.31
CA LYS A 343 5.92 6.31 -22.80
C LYS A 343 4.47 6.42 -23.30
N GLN A 344 3.64 7.18 -22.62
CA GLN A 344 2.18 7.18 -22.81
C GLN A 344 1.60 8.49 -23.33
N GLY A 345 2.10 9.64 -22.88
CA GLY A 345 1.59 10.97 -23.23
C GLY A 345 2.36 11.70 -24.35
N GLY A 346 3.53 11.19 -24.71
CA GLY A 346 4.41 11.83 -25.70
C GLY A 346 5.47 12.74 -25.07
N LYS A 347 6.41 13.23 -25.89
CA LYS A 347 7.61 13.97 -25.42
C LYS A 347 7.40 15.47 -25.30
N ASP A 348 6.50 16.03 -26.12
CA ASP A 348 6.51 17.45 -26.46
C ASP A 348 5.88 18.39 -25.44
N LEU A 349 5.17 17.86 -24.43
CA LEU A 349 4.46 18.68 -23.43
C LEU A 349 5.20 18.84 -22.11
N LEU A 350 6.26 18.08 -21.88
CA LEU A 350 7.07 18.20 -20.64
C LEU A 350 7.79 19.55 -20.61
N VAL A 351 7.77 20.18 -19.44
CA VAL A 351 8.54 21.40 -19.21
C VAL A 351 10.03 21.08 -19.31
N GLN A 352 10.73 21.86 -20.10
CA GLN A 352 12.18 21.73 -20.26
C GLN A 352 12.90 22.38 -19.10
N LEU A 353 13.24 21.59 -18.07
CA LEU A 353 13.86 22.11 -16.83
C LEU A 353 15.17 22.84 -17.08
N ARG A 354 15.89 22.54 -18.17
CA ARG A 354 17.10 23.27 -18.57
C ARG A 354 16.83 24.75 -18.86
N GLU A 355 15.64 25.08 -19.33
CA GLU A 355 15.23 26.45 -19.58
C GLU A 355 14.85 27.21 -18.30
N LEU A 356 14.71 26.49 -17.18
CA LEU A 356 14.35 27.01 -15.88
C LEU A 356 15.48 26.92 -14.84
N GLU A 357 16.73 26.66 -15.25
CA GLU A 357 17.88 26.47 -14.33
C GLU A 357 18.14 27.73 -13.45
N ASP A 358 17.82 28.91 -13.93
CA ASP A 358 17.92 30.15 -13.17
C ASP A 358 16.80 30.29 -12.11
N VAL A 359 15.70 29.57 -12.25
CA VAL A 359 14.51 29.66 -11.41
C VAL A 359 14.39 28.45 -10.51
N ILE A 360 14.43 27.24 -11.07
CA ILE A 360 14.30 25.99 -10.31
C ILE A 360 15.68 25.52 -9.87
N ILE A 361 15.88 25.46 -8.55
CA ILE A 361 17.16 25.01 -8.01
C ILE A 361 17.38 23.51 -8.29
N PRO A 362 18.60 23.09 -8.61
CA PRO A 362 18.92 21.67 -8.79
C PRO A 362 18.72 20.88 -7.49
N PRO A 363 18.63 19.55 -7.58
CA PRO A 363 18.50 18.70 -6.38
C PRO A 363 19.71 18.91 -5.46
N SER A 364 19.46 19.41 -4.24
CA SER A 364 20.51 19.75 -3.29
C SER A 364 20.07 19.53 -1.85
N PRO A 365 20.90 18.84 -1.02
CA PRO A 365 20.69 18.76 0.43
C PRO A 365 20.75 20.10 1.14
N ALA A 366 21.47 21.08 0.59
CA ALA A 366 21.63 22.43 1.15
C ALA A 366 20.33 23.25 1.21
N MET A 367 19.23 22.74 0.66
CA MET A 367 17.91 23.36 0.73
C MET A 367 17.40 23.59 2.17
N PHE A 368 17.84 22.75 3.11
CA PHE A 368 17.45 22.79 4.52
C PHE A 368 18.68 22.88 5.45
N PRO A 369 19.52 23.94 5.36
CA PRO A 369 20.82 24.00 6.04
C PRO A 369 20.71 24.01 7.58
N ASP A 370 19.60 24.51 8.12
CA ASP A 370 19.37 24.64 9.56
C ASP A 370 18.54 23.47 10.14
N ASP A 371 18.13 22.51 9.31
CA ASP A 371 17.36 21.35 9.75
C ASP A 371 18.29 20.16 10.03
N HIS A 372 18.52 19.90 11.32
CA HIS A 372 19.34 18.77 11.77
C HIS A 372 18.59 17.42 11.71
N GLU A 373 17.27 17.44 11.56
CA GLU A 373 16.42 16.24 11.49
C GLU A 373 16.00 15.89 10.06
N THR A 374 16.84 16.24 9.07
CA THR A 374 16.62 15.86 7.68
C THR A 374 16.53 14.34 7.51
N TRP A 375 15.92 13.94 6.41
CA TRP A 375 15.67 12.54 6.08
C TRP A 375 16.65 12.03 5.02
N ASN A 376 16.98 10.74 5.15
CA ASN A 376 17.49 9.94 4.05
C ASN A 376 16.32 9.15 3.47
N VAL A 377 16.09 9.27 2.17
CA VAL A 377 14.91 8.72 1.49
C VAL A 377 15.32 8.03 0.19
N GLN A 378 14.69 6.92 -0.11
CA GLN A 378 14.88 6.18 -1.35
C GLN A 378 13.53 5.90 -2.01
N LEU A 379 13.49 6.05 -3.33
CA LEU A 379 12.31 5.75 -4.12
C LEU A 379 12.36 4.30 -4.64
N PHE A 380 11.23 3.63 -4.60
CA PHE A 380 11.03 2.26 -5.05
C PHE A 380 9.84 2.17 -5.99
N ARG A 381 9.87 1.19 -6.89
CA ARG A 381 8.78 0.97 -7.84
C ARG A 381 8.46 -0.52 -8.01
N SER A 382 7.24 -0.75 -8.51
CA SER A 382 6.86 -1.95 -9.24
C SER A 382 6.36 -1.49 -10.60
N ILE A 383 7.16 -1.66 -11.65
CA ILE A 383 6.87 -1.17 -13.00
C ILE A 383 7.76 -1.87 -14.03
N ASP A 384 7.33 -1.96 -15.28
CA ASP A 384 8.13 -2.52 -16.35
C ASP A 384 8.39 -1.54 -17.51
N GLY A 385 9.21 -1.96 -18.46
CA GLY A 385 9.54 -1.17 -19.65
C GLY A 385 8.35 -0.92 -20.60
N GLY A 386 7.23 -1.64 -20.43
CA GLY A 386 5.97 -1.36 -21.11
C GLY A 386 5.30 -0.07 -20.62
N ALA A 387 5.53 0.32 -19.37
CA ALA A 387 4.93 1.50 -18.73
C ALA A 387 5.90 2.66 -18.52
N ALA A 388 7.22 2.44 -18.55
CA ALA A 388 8.25 3.45 -18.34
C ALA A 388 9.24 3.51 -19.51
N PHE A 389 9.53 4.71 -20.00
CA PHE A 389 10.52 4.93 -21.05
C PHE A 389 11.95 4.91 -20.48
N GLY A 390 12.89 4.38 -21.28
CA GLY A 390 14.33 4.50 -20.99
C GLY A 390 14.88 3.41 -20.07
N PHE A 391 14.20 2.28 -19.93
CA PHE A 391 14.77 1.07 -19.33
C PHE A 391 15.79 0.45 -20.29
N PRO A 392 16.87 -0.17 -19.77
CA PRO A 392 17.84 -0.88 -20.58
C PRO A 392 17.22 -2.01 -21.41
N GLU A 393 17.82 -2.31 -22.56
CA GLU A 393 17.33 -3.37 -23.45
C GLU A 393 17.96 -4.75 -23.15
N THR A 394 19.11 -4.76 -22.48
CA THR A 394 19.84 -6.02 -22.20
C THR A 394 19.74 -6.42 -20.72
N PRO A 395 19.71 -7.73 -20.42
CA PRO A 395 19.73 -8.22 -19.03
C PRO A 395 20.94 -7.73 -18.22
N GLU A 396 22.11 -7.63 -18.85
CA GLU A 396 23.35 -7.20 -18.21
C GLU A 396 23.30 -5.73 -17.79
N ASP A 397 22.76 -4.87 -18.63
CA ASP A 397 22.62 -3.44 -18.32
C ASP A 397 21.45 -3.20 -17.37
N ALA A 398 20.40 -4.01 -17.43
CA ALA A 398 19.32 -4.01 -16.46
C ALA A 398 19.84 -4.33 -15.05
N ALA A 399 20.64 -5.39 -14.91
CA ALA A 399 21.23 -5.76 -13.63
C ALA A 399 22.15 -4.65 -13.05
N LYS A 400 22.95 -3.98 -13.89
CA LYS A 400 23.77 -2.81 -13.48
C LYS A 400 22.90 -1.64 -13.00
N ALA A 401 21.71 -1.49 -13.57
CA ALA A 401 20.74 -0.44 -13.21
C ALA A 401 19.87 -0.84 -12.00
N GLY A 402 20.06 -2.00 -11.38
CA GLY A 402 19.24 -2.49 -10.28
C GLY A 402 17.84 -2.97 -10.72
N LEU A 403 17.73 -3.40 -11.97
CA LEU A 403 16.52 -3.93 -12.56
C LEU A 403 16.66 -5.43 -12.82
N VAL A 404 15.54 -6.12 -13.01
CA VAL A 404 15.51 -7.54 -13.31
C VAL A 404 14.94 -7.78 -14.70
N SER A 405 15.42 -8.83 -15.36
CA SER A 405 14.85 -9.26 -16.62
C SER A 405 13.60 -10.09 -16.34
N GLY A 406 12.44 -9.57 -16.70
CA GLY A 406 11.22 -10.32 -16.82
C GLY A 406 11.22 -11.12 -18.14
N LYS A 407 10.09 -11.73 -18.42
CA LYS A 407 9.89 -12.51 -19.63
C LYS A 407 9.95 -11.64 -20.89
N ASP A 408 9.11 -10.61 -20.94
CA ASP A 408 8.95 -9.76 -22.12
C ASP A 408 9.55 -8.36 -21.94
N ASN A 409 9.77 -7.95 -20.68
CA ASN A 409 10.22 -6.61 -20.34
C ASN A 409 11.26 -6.63 -19.21
N ILE A 410 12.04 -5.58 -19.13
CA ILE A 410 12.85 -5.26 -17.95
C ILE A 410 11.93 -4.68 -16.87
N ILE A 411 12.11 -5.13 -15.63
CA ILE A 411 11.22 -4.89 -14.51
C ILE A 411 11.98 -4.21 -13.36
N ASP A 412 11.37 -3.19 -12.78
CA ASP A 412 11.71 -2.65 -11.47
C ASP A 412 10.73 -3.24 -10.45
N ARG A 413 11.21 -4.05 -9.50
CA ARG A 413 10.43 -4.63 -8.39
C ARG A 413 11.01 -4.26 -7.03
N SER A 414 11.64 -3.11 -6.97
CA SER A 414 12.37 -2.65 -5.80
C SER A 414 11.49 -2.42 -4.56
N ILE A 415 10.18 -2.32 -4.70
CA ILE A 415 9.25 -2.24 -3.54
C ILE A 415 9.33 -3.54 -2.73
N GLN A 416 9.23 -4.71 -3.37
CA GLN A 416 9.36 -5.99 -2.68
C GLN A 416 10.72 -6.11 -1.98
N ASP A 417 11.79 -5.72 -2.67
CA ASP A 417 13.15 -5.76 -2.13
C ASP A 417 13.31 -4.84 -0.91
N ALA A 418 12.66 -3.67 -0.93
CA ALA A 418 12.65 -2.73 0.19
C ALA A 418 11.94 -3.31 1.43
N TYR A 419 10.77 -3.93 1.24
CA TYR A 419 10.06 -4.61 2.33
C TYR A 419 10.89 -5.74 2.93
N VAL A 420 11.44 -6.63 2.10
CA VAL A 420 12.29 -7.75 2.55
C VAL A 420 13.52 -7.25 3.30
N ASN A 421 14.22 -6.23 2.76
CA ASN A 421 15.38 -5.64 3.42
C ASN A 421 15.04 -5.05 4.80
N ALA A 422 13.94 -4.31 4.90
CA ALA A 422 13.49 -3.71 6.16
C ALA A 422 13.08 -4.78 7.20
N ILE A 423 12.35 -5.83 6.79
CA ILE A 423 11.97 -6.96 7.65
C ILE A 423 13.21 -7.65 8.22
N ARG A 424 14.20 -7.95 7.38
CA ARG A 424 15.45 -8.60 7.81
C ARG A 424 16.25 -7.76 8.79
N ARG A 425 16.19 -6.43 8.69
CA ARG A 425 16.85 -5.49 9.61
C ARG A 425 16.11 -5.26 10.92
N ALA A 426 14.82 -5.51 10.97
CA ALA A 426 13.99 -5.26 12.15
C ALA A 426 14.56 -5.91 13.41
N LYS A 427 14.54 -5.16 14.52
CA LYS A 427 15.10 -5.59 15.82
C LYS A 427 13.99 -5.98 16.81
N ASN A 428 12.96 -5.13 16.94
CA ASN A 428 12.03 -5.15 18.05
C ASN A 428 10.59 -5.37 17.60
N PHE A 429 10.11 -4.62 16.61
CA PHE A 429 8.73 -4.74 16.13
C PHE A 429 8.57 -4.25 14.68
N ILE A 430 7.46 -4.67 14.09
CA ILE A 430 6.98 -4.16 12.81
C ILE A 430 5.50 -3.79 12.96
N TYR A 431 5.11 -2.62 12.42
CA TYR A 431 3.73 -2.18 12.32
C TYR A 431 3.36 -1.97 10.85
N ILE A 432 2.30 -2.66 10.41
CA ILE A 432 1.82 -2.64 9.03
C ILE A 432 0.36 -2.20 9.00
N GLU A 433 0.04 -1.29 8.08
CA GLU A 433 -1.32 -1.04 7.62
C GLU A 433 -1.35 -1.28 6.12
N ASN A 434 -2.19 -2.19 5.67
CA ASN A 434 -2.25 -2.53 4.25
C ASN A 434 -3.64 -3.00 3.83
N GLN A 435 -4.09 -2.52 2.67
CA GLN A 435 -5.36 -2.91 2.06
C GLN A 435 -5.45 -4.42 1.79
N TYR A 436 -4.32 -5.06 1.50
CA TYR A 436 -4.21 -6.50 1.25
C TYR A 436 -3.09 -7.10 2.09
N PHE A 437 -3.26 -8.35 2.49
CA PHE A 437 -2.21 -9.10 3.15
C PHE A 437 -2.28 -10.58 2.73
N LEU A 438 -1.72 -10.89 1.58
CA LEU A 438 -1.66 -12.24 1.04
C LEU A 438 -0.41 -12.44 0.19
N GLY A 439 0.17 -13.63 0.24
CA GLY A 439 1.36 -13.96 -0.53
C GLY A 439 2.05 -15.24 -0.05
N SER A 440 3.20 -15.52 -0.64
CA SER A 440 4.04 -16.69 -0.32
C SER A 440 3.28 -18.02 -0.46
N SER A 441 2.45 -18.15 -1.52
CA SER A 441 1.57 -19.30 -1.77
C SER A 441 2.31 -20.63 -1.85
N PHE A 442 3.60 -20.62 -2.24
CA PHE A 442 4.45 -21.82 -2.25
C PHE A 442 4.63 -22.48 -0.87
N SER A 443 4.35 -21.76 0.22
CA SER A 443 4.44 -22.25 1.60
C SER A 443 3.07 -22.59 2.22
N TRP A 444 1.96 -22.45 1.48
CA TRP A 444 0.64 -22.80 2.00
C TRP A 444 0.47 -24.33 2.09
N SER A 445 -0.06 -24.79 3.20
CA SER A 445 -0.47 -26.19 3.35
C SER A 445 -1.92 -26.33 2.89
N ALA A 446 -2.15 -27.01 1.77
CA ALA A 446 -3.50 -27.23 1.27
C ALA A 446 -3.58 -28.48 0.38
N ASP A 447 -4.62 -29.28 0.60
CA ASP A 447 -4.91 -30.47 -0.23
C ASP A 447 -5.86 -30.13 -1.40
N ASP A 448 -6.52 -28.97 -1.34
CA ASP A 448 -7.57 -28.53 -2.28
C ASP A 448 -7.08 -27.57 -3.38
N ILE A 449 -5.83 -27.14 -3.31
CA ILE A 449 -5.19 -26.26 -4.30
C ILE A 449 -3.77 -26.74 -4.60
N LYS A 450 -3.27 -26.36 -5.78
CA LYS A 450 -1.85 -26.44 -6.09
C LYS A 450 -1.25 -25.04 -5.91
N PRO A 451 -0.40 -24.81 -4.90
CA PRO A 451 0.16 -23.48 -4.62
C PRO A 451 0.81 -22.81 -5.83
N GLU A 452 1.38 -23.60 -6.73
CA GLU A 452 1.99 -23.14 -7.97
C GLU A 452 1.00 -22.52 -8.96
N ASP A 453 -0.26 -22.98 -8.94
CA ASP A 453 -1.32 -22.47 -9.81
C ASP A 453 -1.89 -21.14 -9.30
N ILE A 454 -1.73 -20.86 -8.01
CA ILE A 454 -2.18 -19.60 -7.39
C ILE A 454 -1.28 -18.42 -7.75
N ASN A 455 0.02 -18.68 -7.85
CA ASN A 455 1.02 -17.72 -8.31
C ASN A 455 1.10 -16.42 -7.48
N ALA A 456 0.90 -16.51 -6.15
CA ALA A 456 1.14 -15.42 -5.19
C ALA A 456 2.53 -15.60 -4.56
N LEU A 457 3.58 -15.34 -5.34
CA LEU A 457 4.96 -15.81 -5.07
C LEU A 457 5.82 -14.83 -4.30
N HIS A 458 5.42 -13.56 -4.12
CA HIS A 458 6.22 -12.61 -3.35
C HIS A 458 6.45 -13.09 -1.91
N LEU A 459 7.60 -12.69 -1.33
CA LEU A 459 8.13 -13.28 -0.12
C LEU A 459 7.70 -12.61 1.18
N ILE A 460 7.01 -11.47 1.15
CA ILE A 460 6.81 -10.62 2.32
C ILE A 460 6.19 -11.37 3.51
N PRO A 461 5.06 -12.11 3.39
CA PRO A 461 4.52 -12.84 4.53
C PRO A 461 5.47 -13.89 5.09
N LYS A 462 6.18 -14.61 4.24
CA LYS A 462 7.13 -15.64 4.68
C LYS A 462 8.36 -15.04 5.37
N GLU A 463 8.89 -13.93 4.87
CA GLU A 463 9.98 -13.20 5.53
C GLU A 463 9.59 -12.69 6.91
N LEU A 464 8.34 -12.21 7.07
CA LEU A 464 7.80 -11.82 8.38
C LEU A 464 7.74 -13.01 9.34
N SER A 465 7.19 -14.15 8.91
CA SER A 465 7.10 -15.34 9.77
C SER A 465 8.49 -15.87 10.14
N LEU A 466 9.41 -15.94 9.18
CA LEU A 466 10.80 -16.36 9.44
C LEU A 466 11.52 -15.40 10.41
N LYS A 467 11.23 -14.10 10.33
CA LYS A 467 11.75 -13.13 11.29
C LYS A 467 11.26 -13.41 12.70
N ILE A 468 9.96 -13.64 12.87
CA ILE A 468 9.37 -13.99 14.18
C ILE A 468 9.98 -15.28 14.70
N VAL A 469 10.04 -16.33 13.86
CA VAL A 469 10.63 -17.63 14.21
C VAL A 469 12.06 -17.47 14.72
N SER A 470 12.91 -16.73 13.98
CA SER A 470 14.30 -16.51 14.38
C SER A 470 14.44 -15.80 15.73
N LYS A 471 13.52 -14.87 16.03
CA LYS A 471 13.48 -14.16 17.31
C LYS A 471 13.05 -15.07 18.46
N ILE A 472 12.04 -15.91 18.25
CA ILE A 472 11.62 -16.93 19.21
C ILE A 472 12.79 -17.92 19.49
N GLU A 473 13.46 -18.40 18.45
CA GLU A 473 14.63 -19.27 18.58
C GLU A 473 15.77 -18.64 19.37
N ALA A 474 16.01 -17.34 19.18
CA ALA A 474 16.99 -16.57 19.94
C ALA A 474 16.55 -16.23 21.38
N GLY A 475 15.31 -16.47 21.75
CA GLY A 475 14.75 -16.05 23.03
C GLY A 475 14.57 -14.54 23.16
N GLU A 476 14.39 -13.84 22.04
CA GLU A 476 14.17 -12.40 21.96
C GLU A 476 12.70 -12.06 21.72
N ARG A 477 12.22 -10.99 22.33
CA ARG A 477 10.88 -10.45 22.06
C ARG A 477 10.84 -9.77 20.70
N PHE A 478 9.76 -10.04 19.94
CA PHE A 478 9.49 -9.40 18.66
C PHE A 478 8.00 -9.48 18.37
N THR A 479 7.40 -8.38 17.96
CA THR A 479 5.96 -8.33 17.67
C THR A 479 5.69 -7.71 16.30
N VAL A 480 4.78 -8.31 15.56
CA VAL A 480 4.25 -7.80 14.28
C VAL A 480 2.77 -7.47 14.45
N TYR A 481 2.42 -6.22 14.26
CA TYR A 481 1.06 -5.70 14.27
C TYR A 481 0.61 -5.44 12.83
N VAL A 482 -0.52 -5.97 12.42
CA VAL A 482 -1.03 -5.81 11.05
C VAL A 482 -2.48 -5.34 11.08
N VAL A 483 -2.76 -4.24 10.39
CA VAL A 483 -4.11 -3.69 10.20
C VAL A 483 -4.52 -3.89 8.75
N VAL A 484 -5.65 -4.57 8.54
CA VAL A 484 -6.23 -4.85 7.22
C VAL A 484 -7.72 -4.47 7.22
N PRO A 485 -8.36 -4.24 6.05
CA PRO A 485 -9.81 -4.07 6.03
C PRO A 485 -10.53 -5.35 6.44
N MET A 486 -11.78 -5.26 6.88
CA MET A 486 -12.60 -6.44 7.18
C MET A 486 -12.72 -7.34 5.96
N TRP A 487 -13.01 -6.72 4.80
CA TRP A 487 -12.98 -7.37 3.47
C TRP A 487 -12.41 -6.42 2.43
N PRO A 488 -11.87 -6.94 1.30
CA PRO A 488 -11.34 -6.09 0.23
C PRO A 488 -12.45 -5.35 -0.52
N GLU A 489 -12.05 -4.40 -1.38
CA GLU A 489 -12.96 -3.57 -2.16
C GLU A 489 -13.89 -4.41 -3.03
N GLY A 490 -15.18 -4.05 -3.01
CA GLY A 490 -16.24 -4.72 -3.78
C GLY A 490 -17.41 -5.19 -2.93
N ILE A 491 -18.41 -5.76 -3.58
CA ILE A 491 -19.59 -6.31 -2.90
C ILE A 491 -19.15 -7.48 -2.01
N PRO A 492 -19.48 -7.45 -0.71
CA PRO A 492 -18.92 -8.39 0.29
C PRO A 492 -19.06 -9.87 -0.08
N GLU A 493 -20.21 -10.31 -0.59
CA GLU A 493 -20.48 -11.69 -0.97
C GLU A 493 -20.00 -12.07 -2.37
N SER A 494 -19.37 -11.17 -3.12
CA SER A 494 -18.90 -11.47 -4.48
C SER A 494 -17.80 -12.54 -4.50
N GLY A 495 -17.74 -13.32 -5.57
CA GLY A 495 -16.75 -14.38 -5.71
C GLY A 495 -15.29 -13.89 -5.63
N SER A 496 -15.02 -12.67 -6.11
CA SER A 496 -13.68 -12.06 -6.04
C SER A 496 -13.29 -11.71 -4.60
N VAL A 497 -14.17 -11.04 -3.86
CA VAL A 497 -13.95 -10.69 -2.44
C VAL A 497 -13.75 -11.95 -1.60
N GLN A 498 -14.61 -12.97 -1.80
CA GLN A 498 -14.52 -14.24 -1.07
C GLN A 498 -13.23 -14.99 -1.39
N ALA A 499 -12.77 -15.01 -2.63
CA ALA A 499 -11.49 -15.64 -3.01
C ALA A 499 -10.29 -14.92 -2.36
N ILE A 500 -10.28 -13.59 -2.34
CA ILE A 500 -9.20 -12.81 -1.71
C ILE A 500 -9.14 -13.09 -0.20
N LEU A 501 -10.28 -13.17 0.48
CA LEU A 501 -10.34 -13.53 1.90
C LEU A 501 -9.83 -14.96 2.16
N ASP A 502 -10.09 -15.90 1.28
CA ASP A 502 -9.53 -17.27 1.39
C ASP A 502 -7.99 -17.27 1.21
N TRP A 503 -7.46 -16.51 0.25
CA TRP A 503 -6.00 -16.36 0.10
C TRP A 503 -5.36 -15.69 1.31
N GLN A 504 -6.01 -14.68 1.89
CA GLN A 504 -5.55 -14.06 3.13
C GLN A 504 -5.55 -15.07 4.29
N ARG A 505 -6.64 -15.81 4.49
CA ARG A 505 -6.73 -16.87 5.51
C ARG A 505 -5.57 -17.85 5.39
N ARG A 506 -5.27 -18.36 4.18
CA ARG A 506 -4.17 -19.32 3.94
C ARG A 506 -2.80 -18.69 4.25
N THR A 507 -2.62 -17.43 3.95
CA THR A 507 -1.41 -16.68 4.29
C THR A 507 -1.23 -16.57 5.80
N LEU A 508 -2.28 -16.19 6.53
CA LEU A 508 -2.26 -16.10 7.98
C LEU A 508 -2.02 -17.46 8.63
N GLU A 509 -2.67 -18.50 8.14
CA GLU A 509 -2.51 -19.86 8.63
C GLU A 509 -1.08 -20.37 8.46
N MET A 510 -0.45 -20.13 7.34
CA MET A 510 0.97 -20.45 7.12
C MET A 510 1.85 -19.76 8.19
N MET A 511 1.63 -18.46 8.42
CA MET A 511 2.44 -17.70 9.38
C MET A 511 2.22 -18.17 10.82
N TYR A 512 0.99 -18.43 11.24
CA TYR A 512 0.70 -18.92 12.59
C TYR A 512 1.23 -20.33 12.81
N LYS A 513 1.21 -21.21 11.81
CA LYS A 513 1.84 -22.55 11.89
C LYS A 513 3.34 -22.44 12.13
N ASP A 514 4.04 -21.57 11.41
CA ASP A 514 5.47 -21.32 11.63
C ASP A 514 5.75 -20.81 13.08
N VAL A 515 4.95 -19.86 13.56
CA VAL A 515 5.11 -19.29 14.91
C VAL A 515 4.87 -20.35 15.99
N ILE A 516 3.79 -21.11 15.88
CA ILE A 516 3.43 -22.15 16.87
C ILE A 516 4.45 -23.28 16.87
N GLU A 517 4.95 -23.68 15.70
CA GLU A 517 6.02 -24.70 15.61
C GLU A 517 7.29 -24.22 16.33
N ALA A 518 7.68 -22.95 16.16
CA ALA A 518 8.83 -22.37 16.85
C ALA A 518 8.62 -22.29 18.36
N LEU A 519 7.44 -21.87 18.85
CA LEU A 519 7.10 -21.84 20.26
C LEU A 519 7.16 -23.24 20.89
N ARG A 520 6.56 -24.21 20.21
CA ARG A 520 6.56 -25.63 20.65
C ARG A 520 7.97 -26.19 20.71
N ALA A 521 8.81 -25.92 19.70
CA ALA A 521 10.21 -26.36 19.67
C ALA A 521 11.03 -25.79 20.84
N LYS A 522 10.66 -24.62 21.32
CA LYS A 522 11.27 -23.98 22.52
C LYS A 522 10.60 -24.38 23.84
N GLY A 523 9.51 -25.15 23.81
CA GLY A 523 8.75 -25.51 25.02
C GLY A 523 8.02 -24.33 25.65
N LEU A 524 7.66 -23.31 24.85
CA LEU A 524 6.92 -22.12 25.29
C LEU A 524 5.42 -22.34 25.08
N GLU A 525 4.64 -22.11 26.12
CA GLU A 525 3.16 -22.11 26.08
C GLU A 525 2.62 -20.67 26.06
N GLU A 526 2.99 -19.90 25.03
CA GLU A 526 2.58 -18.53 24.86
C GLU A 526 1.52 -18.40 23.77
N ASP A 527 0.66 -17.38 23.89
CA ASP A 527 -0.30 -17.03 22.84
C ASP A 527 0.46 -16.52 21.60
N PRO A 528 0.28 -17.14 20.41
CA PRO A 528 0.93 -16.69 19.18
C PRO A 528 0.56 -15.24 18.82
N ARG A 529 -0.58 -14.71 19.30
CA ARG A 529 -0.97 -13.30 19.15
C ARG A 529 0.00 -12.32 19.85
N ASN A 530 0.84 -12.80 20.78
CA ASN A 530 1.89 -11.97 21.38
C ASN A 530 3.07 -11.71 20.43
N TYR A 531 3.14 -12.42 19.31
CA TYR A 531 4.17 -12.28 18.28
C TYR A 531 3.63 -11.79 16.95
N LEU A 532 2.40 -12.17 16.61
CA LEU A 532 1.73 -11.80 15.35
C LEU A 532 0.25 -11.55 15.63
N THR A 533 -0.20 -10.33 15.43
CA THR A 533 -1.60 -9.97 15.69
C THR A 533 -2.20 -9.16 14.56
N PHE A 534 -3.44 -9.52 14.19
CA PHE A 534 -4.19 -8.90 13.10
C PHE A 534 -5.39 -8.12 13.62
N PHE A 535 -5.60 -6.96 13.02
CA PHE A 535 -6.68 -6.05 13.33
C PHE A 535 -7.40 -5.60 12.08
N CYS A 536 -8.61 -5.09 12.27
CA CYS A 536 -9.33 -4.33 11.26
C CYS A 536 -9.86 -3.02 11.88
N LEU A 537 -10.39 -2.13 11.06
CA LEU A 537 -10.97 -0.87 11.53
C LEU A 537 -12.49 -0.88 11.33
N GLY A 538 -13.19 -0.32 12.30
CA GLY A 538 -14.63 -0.11 12.23
C GLY A 538 -15.08 1.06 13.09
N ASN A 539 -16.25 1.60 12.77
CA ASN A 539 -16.90 2.63 13.59
C ASN A 539 -18.33 2.26 13.90
N ARG A 540 -18.81 2.75 15.05
CA ARG A 540 -20.18 2.59 15.49
C ARG A 540 -20.62 3.82 16.29
N GLU A 541 -21.69 4.47 15.85
CA GLU A 541 -22.10 5.79 16.34
C GLU A 541 -23.55 5.79 16.84
N VAL A 542 -23.78 6.27 18.07
CA VAL A 542 -25.15 6.56 18.53
C VAL A 542 -25.77 7.70 17.72
N LYS A 543 -27.08 7.66 17.48
CA LYS A 543 -27.77 8.74 16.78
C LYS A 543 -27.73 10.02 17.62
N LYS A 544 -27.39 11.14 16.98
CA LYS A 544 -27.41 12.49 17.59
C LYS A 544 -28.49 13.35 16.96
N SER A 545 -28.97 14.31 17.72
CA SER A 545 -29.87 15.33 17.21
C SER A 545 -29.18 16.17 16.12
N GLY A 546 -29.89 16.44 15.03
CA GLY A 546 -29.40 17.25 13.91
C GLY A 546 -28.58 16.47 12.88
N GLU A 547 -28.50 15.14 12.96
CA GLU A 547 -27.96 14.34 11.87
C GLU A 547 -28.84 14.45 10.61
N TYR A 548 -28.21 14.23 9.46
CA TYR A 548 -28.90 14.16 8.16
C TYR A 548 -30.07 13.17 8.21
N GLU A 549 -31.26 13.63 7.78
CA GLU A 549 -32.44 12.80 7.70
C GLU A 549 -32.69 12.39 6.24
N PRO A 550 -32.55 11.10 5.92
CA PRO A 550 -32.75 10.61 4.55
C PRO A 550 -34.19 10.71 4.10
N SER A 551 -34.41 11.02 2.81
CA SER A 551 -35.76 11.11 2.20
C SER A 551 -36.31 9.73 1.78
N GLU A 552 -35.45 8.72 1.66
CA GLU A 552 -35.75 7.36 1.27
C GLU A 552 -35.23 6.36 2.31
N LYS A 553 -35.58 5.10 2.16
CA LYS A 553 -35.04 4.01 2.98
C LYS A 553 -34.41 2.95 2.11
N PRO A 554 -33.37 2.26 2.62
CA PRO A 554 -32.86 1.05 2.00
C PRO A 554 -33.95 -0.02 1.85
N GLU A 555 -33.72 -0.98 0.93
CA GLU A 555 -34.63 -2.11 0.76
C GLU A 555 -34.75 -2.91 2.07
N PRO A 556 -36.01 -3.35 2.41
CA PRO A 556 -36.20 -4.21 3.58
C PRO A 556 -35.33 -5.48 3.52
N ASP A 557 -34.90 -5.96 4.66
CA ASP A 557 -34.08 -7.18 4.81
C ASP A 557 -32.72 -7.18 4.07
N SER A 558 -32.28 -6.00 3.58
CA SER A 558 -30.97 -5.83 2.94
C SER A 558 -29.84 -5.67 3.98
N ASP A 559 -28.61 -5.95 3.56
CA ASP A 559 -27.41 -5.68 4.36
C ASP A 559 -27.31 -4.18 4.69
N TYR A 560 -27.72 -3.33 3.76
CA TYR A 560 -27.74 -1.87 3.94
C TYR A 560 -28.64 -1.43 5.11
N ILE A 561 -29.88 -1.91 5.17
CA ILE A 561 -30.79 -1.54 6.27
C ILE A 561 -30.28 -2.07 7.61
N ARG A 562 -29.69 -3.29 7.65
CA ARG A 562 -29.11 -3.85 8.87
C ARG A 562 -27.95 -3.00 9.39
N ALA A 563 -27.01 -2.62 8.52
CA ALA A 563 -25.89 -1.75 8.88
C ALA A 563 -26.36 -0.36 9.35
N GLN A 564 -27.39 0.20 8.69
CA GLN A 564 -27.99 1.48 9.08
C GLN A 564 -28.64 1.41 10.46
N GLU A 565 -29.43 0.38 10.75
CA GLU A 565 -30.12 0.18 12.04
C GLU A 565 -29.12 -0.13 13.15
N ALA A 566 -28.11 -0.97 12.87
CA ALA A 566 -27.03 -1.27 13.82
C ALA A 566 -26.07 -0.08 14.03
N ARG A 567 -26.15 0.94 13.20
CA ARG A 567 -25.33 2.16 13.29
C ARG A 567 -23.84 1.87 13.23
N ARG A 568 -23.40 0.89 12.44
CA ARG A 568 -21.99 0.47 12.30
C ARG A 568 -21.62 0.18 10.86
N PHE A 569 -20.34 0.38 10.57
CA PHE A 569 -19.70 -0.06 9.33
C PHE A 569 -18.19 -0.16 9.51
N MET A 570 -17.52 -0.95 8.65
CA MET A 570 -16.08 -0.96 8.61
C MET A 570 -15.54 0.39 8.18
N ILE A 571 -14.33 0.72 8.62
CA ILE A 571 -13.49 1.75 8.02
C ILE A 571 -12.60 1.04 7.01
N TYR A 572 -12.66 1.46 5.74
CA TYR A 572 -11.87 0.82 4.71
C TYR A 572 -10.39 1.20 4.84
N VAL A 573 -9.56 0.22 5.19
CA VAL A 573 -8.11 0.41 5.28
C VAL A 573 -7.52 0.36 3.87
N HIS A 574 -7.19 1.53 3.32
CA HIS A 574 -6.54 1.63 2.01
C HIS A 574 -5.05 2.00 2.11
N ALA A 575 -4.54 2.19 3.30
CA ALA A 575 -3.12 2.44 3.58
C ALA A 575 -2.21 1.35 3.00
N LYS A 576 -0.99 1.73 2.63
CA LYS A 576 0.09 0.83 2.25
C LYS A 576 1.37 1.33 2.90
N MET A 577 1.55 0.87 4.15
CA MET A 577 2.62 1.36 5.02
C MET A 577 3.22 0.23 5.85
N MET A 578 4.53 0.32 6.09
CA MET A 578 5.23 -0.47 7.10
C MET A 578 6.17 0.42 7.91
N ILE A 579 6.07 0.36 9.23
CA ILE A 579 7.03 0.98 10.17
C ILE A 579 7.85 -0.13 10.85
N VAL A 580 9.16 0.07 10.90
CA VAL A 580 10.11 -0.85 11.56
C VAL A 580 10.81 -0.11 12.70
N ASP A 581 10.63 -0.59 13.92
CA ASP A 581 11.33 -0.11 15.15
C ASP A 581 11.19 1.40 15.44
N ASP A 582 10.18 2.12 14.90
CA ASP A 582 10.13 3.59 14.85
C ASP A 582 11.36 4.25 14.16
N GLU A 583 12.20 3.44 13.52
CA GLU A 583 13.44 3.87 12.86
C GLU A 583 13.28 4.07 11.35
N TYR A 584 12.42 3.29 10.70
CA TYR A 584 12.26 3.29 9.25
C TYR A 584 10.78 3.17 8.87
N ILE A 585 10.40 3.84 7.80
CA ILE A 585 9.04 3.81 7.28
C ILE A 585 9.04 3.60 5.76
N ILE A 586 8.13 2.75 5.27
CA ILE A 586 7.78 2.64 3.85
C ILE A 586 6.34 3.12 3.68
N ILE A 587 6.11 4.01 2.73
CA ILE A 587 4.77 4.48 2.32
C ILE A 587 4.70 4.47 0.80
N GLY A 588 3.57 4.00 0.25
CA GLY A 588 3.37 4.05 -1.19
C GLY A 588 1.98 3.62 -1.63
N SER A 589 1.91 3.21 -2.89
CA SER A 589 0.68 2.72 -3.52
C SER A 589 0.57 1.19 -3.54
N ALA A 590 1.66 0.47 -3.25
CA ALA A 590 1.76 -0.98 -3.42
C ALA A 590 1.12 -1.77 -2.29
N ASN A 591 0.17 -2.63 -2.63
CA ASN A 591 -0.43 -3.60 -1.72
C ASN A 591 0.51 -4.79 -1.44
N ILE A 592 0.32 -5.45 -0.29
CA ILE A 592 0.98 -6.73 -0.01
C ILE A 592 0.18 -7.84 -0.70
N ASN A 593 0.31 -7.90 -2.01
CA ASN A 593 -0.22 -8.92 -2.89
C ASN A 593 0.69 -9.07 -4.13
N GLN A 594 0.46 -10.10 -4.95
CA GLN A 594 1.32 -10.35 -6.10
C GLN A 594 1.18 -9.26 -7.16
N ARG A 595 -0.03 -8.74 -7.37
CA ARG A 595 -0.29 -7.70 -8.37
C ARG A 595 0.64 -6.49 -8.19
N SER A 596 0.77 -6.02 -6.94
CA SER A 596 1.59 -4.84 -6.62
C SER A 596 3.09 -5.16 -6.49
N MET A 597 3.47 -6.40 -6.16
CA MET A 597 4.87 -6.77 -5.88
C MET A 597 5.61 -7.35 -7.09
N ASP A 598 4.92 -7.71 -8.14
CA ASP A 598 5.47 -8.37 -9.33
C ASP A 598 6.33 -7.42 -10.19
N GLY A 599 5.87 -6.21 -10.42
CA GLY A 599 6.45 -5.23 -11.32
C GLY A 599 5.95 -5.32 -12.76
N ALA A 600 5.59 -6.49 -13.24
CA ALA A 600 5.01 -6.70 -14.57
C ALA A 600 3.48 -6.64 -14.58
N ARG A 601 2.85 -6.52 -13.43
CA ARG A 601 1.40 -6.39 -13.26
C ARG A 601 1.02 -4.93 -13.00
N ASP A 602 0.45 -4.61 -11.85
CA ASP A 602 0.13 -3.22 -11.52
C ASP A 602 1.42 -2.36 -11.43
N SER A 603 1.34 -1.08 -11.82
CA SER A 603 2.45 -0.17 -11.64
C SER A 603 2.30 0.61 -10.34
N GLU A 604 3.34 0.55 -9.50
CA GLU A 604 3.34 1.09 -8.16
C GLU A 604 4.55 1.97 -7.89
N ILE A 605 4.44 2.80 -6.85
CA ILE A 605 5.52 3.64 -6.35
C ILE A 605 5.49 3.67 -4.82
N ALA A 606 6.67 3.66 -4.20
CA ALA A 606 6.79 3.83 -2.76
C ALA A 606 8.05 4.61 -2.40
N MET A 607 8.03 5.28 -1.26
CA MET A 607 9.21 5.84 -0.63
C MET A 607 9.57 5.03 0.62
N GLY A 608 10.85 4.89 0.91
CA GLY A 608 11.35 4.41 2.19
C GLY A 608 12.30 5.42 2.79
N GLY A 609 12.14 5.74 4.08
CA GLY A 609 12.94 6.79 4.66
C GLY A 609 13.17 6.68 6.17
N TYR A 610 14.15 7.42 6.65
CA TYR A 610 14.52 7.51 8.06
C TYR A 610 15.22 8.85 8.35
N GLN A 611 15.25 9.23 9.63
CA GLN A 611 15.94 10.41 10.12
C GLN A 611 17.27 10.01 10.77
N PRO A 612 18.45 10.24 10.14
CA PRO A 612 19.75 9.81 10.66
C PRO A 612 20.08 10.35 12.05
N TYR A 613 19.59 11.55 12.38
CA TYR A 613 19.81 12.20 13.66
C TYR A 613 19.36 11.30 14.84
N HIS A 614 18.17 10.70 14.74
CA HIS A 614 17.60 9.85 15.79
C HIS A 614 18.26 8.47 15.86
N LEU A 615 19.04 8.08 14.87
CA LEU A 615 19.75 6.80 14.80
C LEU A 615 21.23 6.91 15.21
N ALA A 616 21.74 8.12 15.40
CA ALA A 616 23.13 8.36 15.80
C ALA A 616 23.40 8.03 17.29
N THR A 617 22.35 7.86 18.09
CA THR A 617 22.43 7.58 19.53
C THR A 617 22.03 6.12 19.84
N ARG A 618 22.31 5.68 21.07
CA ARG A 618 21.83 4.37 21.57
C ARG A 618 20.41 4.43 22.15
N GLN A 619 19.83 5.62 22.20
CA GLN A 619 18.46 5.81 22.68
C GLN A 619 17.45 5.31 21.63
N PRO A 620 16.24 4.90 22.03
CA PRO A 620 15.18 4.60 21.09
C PRO A 620 14.91 5.80 20.17
N ALA A 621 14.63 5.52 18.89
CA ALA A 621 14.28 6.56 17.93
C ALA A 621 12.92 7.17 18.30
N ARG A 622 12.87 8.48 18.57
CA ARG A 622 11.67 9.23 18.94
C ARG A 622 11.51 10.50 18.08
N GLY A 623 11.74 10.36 16.78
CA GLY A 623 11.52 11.40 15.78
C GLY A 623 10.13 11.37 15.18
N GLN A 624 10.01 11.83 13.93
CA GLN A 624 8.72 11.96 13.23
C GLN A 624 8.04 10.61 12.99
N ILE A 625 8.78 9.53 12.74
CA ILE A 625 8.20 8.18 12.54
C ILE A 625 7.53 7.68 13.83
N HIS A 626 8.19 7.85 14.97
CA HIS A 626 7.63 7.55 16.29
C HIS A 626 6.35 8.35 16.58
N GLY A 627 6.41 9.66 16.33
CA GLY A 627 5.25 10.53 16.50
C GLY A 627 4.08 10.12 15.60
N PHE A 628 4.37 9.77 14.35
CA PHE A 628 3.37 9.32 13.38
C PHE A 628 2.72 8.01 13.81
N ARG A 629 3.50 6.99 14.19
CA ARG A 629 2.95 5.72 14.70
C ARG A 629 2.04 5.93 15.90
N LEU A 630 2.47 6.72 16.88
CA LEU A 630 1.62 7.02 18.05
C LEU A 630 0.39 7.87 17.67
N GLY A 631 0.49 8.74 16.67
CA GLY A 631 -0.65 9.47 16.10
C GLY A 631 -1.69 8.53 15.50
N LEU A 632 -1.25 7.53 14.74
CA LEU A 632 -2.11 6.47 14.20
C LEU A 632 -2.73 5.62 15.32
N TRP A 633 -1.94 5.23 16.32
CA TRP A 633 -2.46 4.47 17.45
C TRP A 633 -3.46 5.27 18.28
N TYR A 634 -3.25 6.59 18.42
CA TYR A 634 -4.23 7.48 19.06
C TYR A 634 -5.54 7.54 18.26
N GLU A 635 -5.49 7.62 16.94
CA GLU A 635 -6.66 7.52 16.07
C GLU A 635 -7.38 6.17 16.27
N HIS A 636 -6.63 5.09 16.23
CA HIS A 636 -7.17 3.72 16.25
C HIS A 636 -7.69 3.29 17.62
N LEU A 637 -7.00 3.63 18.70
CA LEU A 637 -7.34 3.18 20.06
C LEU A 637 -8.14 4.23 20.86
N GLY A 638 -8.21 5.48 20.37
CA GLY A 638 -8.86 6.59 21.07
C GLY A 638 -8.12 7.05 22.32
N MET A 639 -6.92 6.54 22.57
CA MET A 639 -6.12 6.84 23.76
C MET A 639 -4.62 6.66 23.50
N LEU A 640 -3.80 7.25 24.35
CA LEU A 640 -2.37 6.96 24.48
C LEU A 640 -2.10 6.29 25.83
N ASP A 641 -1.08 5.44 25.85
CA ASP A 641 -0.63 4.73 27.05
C ASP A 641 0.89 4.58 27.02
N ASP A 642 1.52 4.58 28.19
CA ASP A 642 2.99 4.50 28.29
C ASP A 642 3.54 3.16 27.76
N THR A 643 2.75 2.09 27.79
CA THR A 643 3.16 0.80 27.20
C THR A 643 3.37 0.87 25.70
N PHE A 644 2.69 1.81 25.02
CA PHE A 644 2.82 2.00 23.56
C PHE A 644 4.20 2.56 23.14
N LEU A 645 5.01 2.98 24.12
CA LEU A 645 6.41 3.37 23.90
C LEU A 645 7.32 2.16 23.68
N HIS A 646 6.84 0.94 24.00
CA HIS A 646 7.55 -0.32 23.89
C HIS A 646 6.71 -1.38 23.16
N PRO A 647 6.48 -1.21 21.84
CA PRO A 647 5.58 -2.10 21.09
C PRO A 647 6.00 -3.58 21.09
N GLU A 648 7.29 -3.85 21.27
CA GLU A 648 7.86 -5.20 21.38
C GLU A 648 7.53 -5.91 22.67
N SER A 649 7.12 -5.17 23.71
CA SER A 649 6.90 -5.74 25.04
C SER A 649 5.61 -6.57 25.08
N GLU A 650 5.65 -7.63 25.88
CA GLU A 650 4.47 -8.46 26.13
C GLU A 650 3.33 -7.62 26.78
N GLU A 651 3.68 -6.69 27.65
CA GLU A 651 2.72 -5.78 28.27
C GLU A 651 1.97 -4.94 27.23
N CYS A 652 2.68 -4.40 26.24
CA CYS A 652 2.07 -3.61 25.17
C CYS A 652 1.14 -4.45 24.29
N VAL A 653 1.62 -5.57 23.75
CA VAL A 653 0.82 -6.40 22.84
C VAL A 653 -0.40 -6.99 23.55
N THR A 654 -0.25 -7.43 24.80
CA THR A 654 -1.37 -7.94 25.61
C THR A 654 -2.42 -6.84 25.81
N LYS A 655 -1.99 -5.62 26.15
CA LYS A 655 -2.90 -4.49 26.36
C LYS A 655 -3.63 -4.11 25.06
N VAL A 656 -2.93 -4.01 23.95
CA VAL A 656 -3.55 -3.73 22.64
C VAL A 656 -4.56 -4.81 22.28
N ASN A 657 -4.20 -6.09 22.43
CA ASN A 657 -5.10 -7.20 22.16
C ASN A 657 -6.36 -7.16 23.06
N GLN A 658 -6.22 -6.87 24.35
CA GLN A 658 -7.36 -6.73 25.26
C GLN A 658 -8.29 -5.57 24.89
N ILE A 659 -7.74 -4.42 24.51
CA ILE A 659 -8.53 -3.26 24.05
C ILE A 659 -9.30 -3.62 22.78
N THR A 660 -8.64 -4.23 21.82
CA THR A 660 -9.24 -4.56 20.50
C THR A 660 -10.25 -5.70 20.62
N ASP A 661 -10.06 -6.67 21.51
CA ASP A 661 -11.04 -7.70 21.83
C ASP A 661 -12.31 -7.04 22.40
N LYS A 662 -12.17 -6.12 23.36
CA LYS A 662 -13.30 -5.37 23.92
C LYS A 662 -14.00 -4.50 22.87
N TYR A 663 -13.25 -3.85 21.98
CA TYR A 663 -13.85 -3.00 20.92
C TYR A 663 -14.58 -3.84 19.89
N TRP A 664 -14.09 -5.04 19.59
CA TRP A 664 -14.82 -6.00 18.75
C TRP A 664 -16.14 -6.41 19.38
N ASP A 665 -16.15 -6.72 20.69
CA ASP A 665 -17.36 -7.08 21.42
C ASP A 665 -18.41 -5.93 21.39
N LEU A 666 -17.96 -4.67 21.58
CA LEU A 666 -18.82 -3.48 21.47
C LEU A 666 -19.32 -3.26 20.04
N TYR A 667 -18.46 -3.47 19.04
CA TYR A 667 -18.82 -3.31 17.62
C TYR A 667 -19.85 -4.36 17.19
N SER A 668 -19.65 -5.61 17.59
CA SER A 668 -20.49 -6.75 17.18
C SER A 668 -21.76 -6.93 18.00
N SER A 669 -21.89 -6.29 19.17
CA SER A 669 -23.04 -6.42 20.05
C SER A 669 -24.37 -5.98 19.38
N GLU A 670 -25.51 -6.49 19.87
CA GLU A 670 -26.82 -6.08 19.38
C GLU A 670 -27.20 -4.67 19.82
N THR A 671 -26.78 -4.25 21.00
CA THR A 671 -27.13 -2.95 21.58
C THR A 671 -26.00 -1.94 21.45
N LEU A 672 -26.38 -0.67 21.30
CA LEU A 672 -25.47 0.46 21.25
C LEU A 672 -25.88 1.53 22.26
N GLU A 673 -25.09 1.69 23.31
CA GLU A 673 -25.34 2.70 24.37
C GLU A 673 -24.49 3.97 24.16
N HIS A 674 -23.29 3.84 23.64
CA HIS A 674 -22.30 4.90 23.44
C HIS A 674 -21.56 4.70 22.13
N ASP A 675 -20.95 5.77 21.62
CA ASP A 675 -20.01 5.68 20.50
C ASP A 675 -18.89 4.68 20.82
N LEU A 676 -18.39 4.00 19.79
CA LEU A 676 -17.23 3.14 19.91
C LEU A 676 -16.03 3.99 20.38
N PRO A 677 -15.29 3.61 21.45
CA PRO A 677 -14.24 4.45 22.01
C PRO A 677 -13.01 4.64 21.11
N GLY A 678 -12.78 3.73 20.19
CA GLY A 678 -11.72 3.72 19.19
C GLY A 678 -12.13 2.88 17.99
N HIS A 679 -11.29 2.83 16.98
CA HIS A 679 -11.60 2.20 15.69
C HIS A 679 -10.95 0.82 15.51
N LEU A 680 -9.86 0.53 16.27
CA LEU A 680 -9.09 -0.71 16.11
C LEU A 680 -9.84 -1.88 16.74
N LEU A 681 -10.19 -2.85 15.89
CA LEU A 681 -10.91 -4.04 16.27
C LEU A 681 -10.03 -5.26 16.07
N ARG A 682 -10.18 -6.26 16.95
CA ARG A 682 -9.63 -7.58 16.66
C ARG A 682 -10.11 -8.05 15.28
N TYR A 683 -9.21 -8.53 14.43
CA TYR A 683 -9.65 -9.29 13.25
C TYR A 683 -10.32 -10.58 13.73
N PRO A 684 -11.56 -10.90 13.27
CA PRO A 684 -12.42 -11.86 13.96
C PRO A 684 -12.06 -13.33 13.66
N ILE A 685 -10.80 -13.68 13.88
CA ILE A 685 -10.27 -15.03 13.73
C ILE A 685 -9.76 -15.60 15.05
N GLY A 686 -9.86 -16.93 15.17
CA GLY A 686 -9.18 -17.74 16.17
C GLY A 686 -7.99 -18.48 15.55
N VAL A 687 -7.05 -18.87 16.39
CA VAL A 687 -5.90 -19.69 16.02
C VAL A 687 -5.89 -20.93 16.89
N SER A 688 -5.92 -22.12 16.28
CA SER A 688 -5.86 -23.38 17.02
C SER A 688 -4.46 -23.68 17.55
N SER A 689 -4.35 -24.66 18.43
CA SER A 689 -3.05 -25.15 18.91
C SER A 689 -2.12 -25.67 17.81
N GLU A 690 -2.67 -26.06 16.65
CA GLU A 690 -1.94 -26.53 15.48
C GLU A 690 -1.64 -25.40 14.48
N GLY A 691 -2.10 -24.16 14.75
CA GLY A 691 -1.93 -23.01 13.87
C GLY A 691 -2.97 -22.87 12.79
N ASN A 692 -4.05 -23.66 12.81
CA ASN A 692 -5.14 -23.46 11.87
C ASN A 692 -5.93 -22.21 12.23
N VAL A 693 -6.31 -21.45 11.19
CA VAL A 693 -7.12 -20.24 11.33
C VAL A 693 -8.60 -20.60 11.24
N THR A 694 -9.37 -20.18 12.23
CA THR A 694 -10.82 -20.44 12.35
C THR A 694 -11.57 -19.14 12.58
N GLU A 695 -12.88 -19.14 12.40
CA GLU A 695 -13.72 -18.03 12.85
C GLU A 695 -13.77 -17.98 14.37
N LEU A 696 -14.02 -16.78 14.92
CA LEU A 696 -14.46 -16.67 16.30
C LEU A 696 -15.87 -17.27 16.46
N PRO A 697 -16.20 -17.85 17.63
CA PRO A 697 -17.53 -18.38 17.88
C PRO A 697 -18.64 -17.34 17.56
N GLY A 698 -19.59 -17.72 16.68
CA GLY A 698 -20.67 -16.85 16.25
C GLY A 698 -20.33 -15.81 15.19
N THR A 699 -19.14 -15.87 14.59
CA THR A 699 -18.66 -14.89 13.61
C THR A 699 -18.29 -15.55 12.27
N GLU A 700 -19.20 -16.31 11.70
CA GLU A 700 -19.00 -16.88 10.36
C GLU A 700 -18.96 -15.78 9.28
N PHE A 701 -19.74 -14.72 9.47
CA PHE A 701 -19.83 -13.56 8.60
C PHE A 701 -19.45 -12.28 9.34
N PHE A 702 -18.90 -11.31 8.63
CA PHE A 702 -18.78 -9.96 9.19
C PHE A 702 -20.16 -9.37 9.48
N PRO A 703 -20.32 -8.63 10.59
CA PRO A 703 -21.62 -8.11 11.02
C PRO A 703 -22.38 -7.39 9.90
N ASP A 704 -23.68 -7.62 9.82
CA ASP A 704 -24.62 -7.01 8.87
C ASP A 704 -24.39 -7.35 7.39
N THR A 705 -23.51 -8.28 7.09
CA THR A 705 -23.13 -8.66 5.72
C THR A 705 -23.21 -10.17 5.49
N LYS A 706 -23.03 -10.58 4.25
CA LYS A 706 -22.84 -11.99 3.85
C LYS A 706 -21.38 -12.31 3.49
N ALA A 707 -20.45 -11.42 3.82
CA ALA A 707 -19.03 -11.68 3.66
C ALA A 707 -18.55 -12.67 4.73
N ARG A 708 -18.12 -13.87 4.31
CA ARG A 708 -17.50 -14.84 5.21
C ARG A 708 -16.14 -14.33 5.69
N VAL A 709 -15.87 -14.42 6.98
CA VAL A 709 -14.60 -13.98 7.59
C VAL A 709 -13.40 -14.74 6.99
N LEU A 710 -13.54 -16.04 6.76
CA LEU A 710 -12.48 -16.87 6.18
C LEU A 710 -12.50 -16.92 4.65
N GLY A 711 -13.47 -16.25 4.02
CA GLY A 711 -13.65 -16.33 2.58
C GLY A 711 -14.10 -17.69 2.08
N ALA A 712 -14.06 -17.85 0.78
CA ALA A 712 -14.37 -19.11 0.10
C ALA A 712 -13.63 -19.17 -1.24
N LYS A 713 -13.11 -20.35 -1.59
CA LYS A 713 -12.53 -20.61 -2.89
C LYS A 713 -13.56 -20.34 -4.00
N SER A 714 -13.14 -19.70 -5.07
CA SER A 714 -13.95 -19.51 -6.27
C SER A 714 -13.44 -20.41 -7.38
N ASP A 715 -14.32 -21.25 -7.94
CA ASP A 715 -14.01 -22.09 -9.09
C ASP A 715 -14.11 -21.34 -10.43
N TYR A 716 -14.63 -20.11 -10.41
CA TYR A 716 -14.89 -19.30 -11.60
C TYR A 716 -13.90 -18.13 -11.79
N MET A 717 -13.18 -17.76 -10.74
CA MET A 717 -12.25 -16.63 -10.79
C MET A 717 -10.80 -17.14 -10.91
N PRO A 718 -10.10 -16.81 -12.00
CA PRO A 718 -8.69 -17.14 -12.11
C PRO A 718 -7.87 -16.48 -10.97
N PRO A 719 -6.97 -17.22 -10.32
CA PRO A 719 -6.16 -16.68 -9.22
C PRO A 719 -5.40 -15.39 -9.59
N ILE A 720 -4.97 -15.26 -10.83
CA ILE A 720 -4.25 -14.07 -11.31
C ILE A 720 -5.03 -12.74 -11.11
N LEU A 721 -6.36 -12.81 -11.03
CA LEU A 721 -7.21 -11.63 -10.80
C LEU A 721 -7.34 -11.28 -9.32
N THR A 722 -7.07 -12.23 -8.43
CA THR A 722 -7.33 -12.10 -6.98
C THR A 722 -6.07 -12.19 -6.12
N THR A 723 -4.91 -12.41 -6.72
CA THR A 723 -3.59 -12.47 -6.05
C THR A 723 -2.77 -11.17 -6.28
#